data_d1976dfd0f553aa160e45d00883a58e6
#
_entry.id   d1976dfd0f553aa160e45d00883a58e6
#
_cell.length_a   1.000
_cell.length_b   1.000
_cell.length_c   1.000
_cell.angle_alpha   90.00
_cell.angle_beta   90.00
_cell.angle_gamma   90.00
#
_symmetry.space_group_name_H-M   'P 1'
#
loop_
_entity.id
_entity.type
_entity.pdbx_description
1 polymer ?
#
loop_
_entity_poly.entity_id
_entity_poly.type
_entity_poly.pdbx_seq_one_letter_code
_entity_poly.pdbx_strand_id
1 'polypeptide(L)'
;MRFLFEIGVEELPSRYVDKACDDLLEIFKKELIEARIEFSGEKKYNSPRRIAIYFENIAKMQKDLYEKKIGPSVQVAYKEGELTKAALGFLNSQNLTLSDLKIEKTDKGEYIYVEKNIKGIESFKVLPELMEMAIKSLDFDKTMKWSDKSFRFARPIKWIVATLDDEIIDFTFEGITASNISRGMRLFGNQEVLISDSSKYEDILLNEYVVVDTLKRREMILDSINKNCEKYGDRVIVNKYLLDEVVNLVEYPYAIKGEFNKDYLELPEDIITITMETHQRYFPVKNSEGKLTNKFVLIRNAPEYSELVKKGNEKVIEPRLADAKFFFDEDLKINLNDNVEKLKNVTFQKDMGTIFEKMERSQKIAKYLINKLNLENEEDILKTIYLSKADLVSNVINEKEFTKLQGFMGSIYAEKQGEKPEISKGIFEHYLPRFQGDILPETMEGTIASISDKLDTLVGTFSVNLIPTSSKDPYALRRATNGLLLTAFNKNLNIDYVDLVNKAFEIFSEDKKILNDNAKENILDFIKQRLEAILAIDFSKNLIAYQINNVTSIMDIKNRLIKLSELEKSENFEILINLIKRLKNISKEVVENVNINLFTNEEEKELYNLSQSLSGDFNDIDMLIDKKDIINRFFEKVIINVKDEVIKNNRIALINEMLSKVNRLIQV
;
A
#
# COMPACT_ATOMS: atom_id res chain seq x y z
N MET A 1 -3.73 36.58 -18.01
CA MET A 1 -2.82 37.31 -17.09
C MET A 1 -1.95 36.30 -16.40
N ARG A 2 -0.65 36.60 -16.20
CA ARG A 2 0.29 35.71 -15.50
C ARG A 2 0.11 35.90 -13.98
N PHE A 3 0.03 34.82 -13.25
CA PHE A 3 -0.14 34.88 -11.80
C PHE A 3 0.98 34.10 -11.11
N LEU A 4 1.62 34.69 -10.14
CA LEU A 4 2.60 34.05 -9.27
C LEU A 4 2.19 34.23 -7.82
N PHE A 5 2.17 33.12 -7.07
CA PHE A 5 1.94 33.13 -5.63
C PHE A 5 3.00 32.26 -4.94
N GLU A 6 3.87 32.88 -4.14
CA GLU A 6 4.89 32.22 -3.33
C GLU A 6 4.61 32.43 -1.86
N ILE A 7 4.66 31.35 -1.08
CA ILE A 7 4.66 31.36 0.37
C ILE A 7 6.09 31.05 0.83
N GLY A 8 6.79 32.05 1.29
CA GLY A 8 8.13 31.91 1.84
C GLY A 8 8.09 31.56 3.32
N VAL A 9 8.82 30.54 3.71
CA VAL A 9 8.77 29.95 5.05
C VAL A 9 10.17 29.79 5.65
N GLU A 10 10.25 29.53 6.94
CA GLU A 10 11.45 28.92 7.53
C GLU A 10 11.55 27.47 7.02
N GLU A 11 12.72 26.84 7.07
CA GLU A 11 12.95 25.53 6.42
C GLU A 11 11.91 24.48 6.79
N LEU A 12 11.11 24.07 5.80
CA LEU A 12 10.15 22.96 5.93
C LEU A 12 10.89 21.64 6.09
N PRO A 13 10.39 20.71 6.90
CA PRO A 13 10.84 19.33 6.83
C PRO A 13 10.66 18.76 5.41
N SER A 14 11.67 18.04 4.90
CA SER A 14 11.71 17.52 3.53
C SER A 14 10.41 16.82 3.10
N ARG A 15 9.81 16.04 4.01
CA ARG A 15 8.57 15.29 3.78
C ARG A 15 7.34 16.15 3.48
N TYR A 16 7.39 17.45 3.82
CA TYR A 16 6.26 18.36 3.58
C TYR A 16 6.41 19.19 2.30
N VAL A 17 7.62 19.35 1.78
CA VAL A 17 7.91 20.30 0.70
C VAL A 17 7.09 19.99 -0.55
N ASP A 18 7.22 18.78 -1.10
CA ASP A 18 6.49 18.38 -2.31
C ASP A 18 4.99 18.33 -2.06
N LYS A 19 4.58 17.65 -0.97
CA LYS A 19 3.15 17.50 -0.64
C LYS A 19 2.47 18.86 -0.46
N ALA A 20 3.07 19.77 0.28
CA ALA A 20 2.47 21.09 0.50
C ALA A 20 2.36 21.91 -0.80
N CYS A 21 3.33 21.74 -1.70
CA CYS A 21 3.29 22.39 -3.01
C CYS A 21 2.21 21.80 -3.92
N ASP A 22 2.05 20.49 -3.91
CA ASP A 22 0.98 19.80 -4.64
C ASP A 22 -0.40 20.17 -4.09
N ASP A 23 -0.55 20.11 -2.78
CA ASP A 23 -1.79 20.50 -2.11
C ASP A 23 -2.16 21.96 -2.41
N LEU A 24 -1.18 22.88 -2.36
CA LEU A 24 -1.39 24.29 -2.69
C LEU A 24 -1.92 24.46 -4.11
N LEU A 25 -1.31 23.78 -5.09
CA LEU A 25 -1.75 23.86 -6.48
C LEU A 25 -3.17 23.31 -6.67
N GLU A 26 -3.46 22.13 -6.12
CA GLU A 26 -4.78 21.50 -6.29
C GLU A 26 -5.89 22.28 -5.55
N ILE A 27 -5.61 22.76 -4.35
CA ILE A 27 -6.55 23.63 -3.62
C ILE A 27 -6.82 24.90 -4.44
N PHE A 28 -5.77 25.57 -4.92
CA PHE A 28 -5.93 26.82 -5.64
C PHE A 28 -6.67 26.66 -6.97
N LYS A 29 -6.42 25.57 -7.71
CA LYS A 29 -7.18 25.20 -8.91
C LYS A 29 -8.66 25.02 -8.61
N LYS A 30 -8.98 24.33 -7.53
CA LYS A 30 -10.36 24.15 -7.08
C LYS A 30 -11.03 25.48 -6.75
N GLU A 31 -10.36 26.35 -6.00
CA GLU A 31 -10.86 27.67 -5.63
C GLU A 31 -11.08 28.56 -6.89
N LEU A 32 -10.18 28.52 -7.88
CA LEU A 32 -10.35 29.22 -9.15
C LEU A 32 -11.59 28.75 -9.92
N ILE A 33 -11.83 27.43 -9.94
CA ILE A 33 -13.02 26.84 -10.58
C ILE A 33 -14.30 27.31 -9.87
N GLU A 34 -14.33 27.25 -8.53
CA GLU A 34 -15.47 27.70 -7.73
C GLU A 34 -15.71 29.21 -7.88
N ALA A 35 -14.65 29.99 -8.01
CA ALA A 35 -14.70 31.41 -8.30
C ALA A 35 -15.01 31.70 -9.78
N ARG A 36 -15.17 30.71 -10.66
CA ARG A 36 -15.47 30.87 -12.08
C ARG A 36 -14.40 31.65 -12.84
N ILE A 37 -13.15 31.51 -12.45
CA ILE A 37 -11.98 32.10 -13.10
C ILE A 37 -11.30 31.02 -13.93
N GLU A 38 -11.22 31.22 -15.25
CA GLU A 38 -10.50 30.32 -16.15
C GLU A 38 -8.99 30.48 -16.00
N PHE A 39 -8.28 29.37 -16.11
CA PHE A 39 -6.82 29.33 -15.99
C PHE A 39 -6.20 28.27 -16.93
N SER A 40 -4.92 28.43 -17.22
CA SER A 40 -4.11 27.44 -17.95
C SER A 40 -2.61 27.67 -17.74
N GLY A 41 -1.79 26.65 -18.07
CA GLY A 41 -0.33 26.73 -18.01
C GLY A 41 0.17 26.77 -16.57
N GLU A 42 -0.42 25.94 -15.71
CA GLU A 42 -0.04 25.84 -14.31
C GLU A 42 1.34 25.18 -14.13
N LYS A 43 2.13 25.75 -13.23
CA LYS A 43 3.42 25.21 -12.75
C LYS A 43 3.48 25.30 -11.23
N LYS A 44 4.24 24.40 -10.64
CA LYS A 44 4.55 24.42 -9.21
C LYS A 44 6.06 24.51 -9.03
N TYR A 45 6.46 25.24 -8.01
CA TYR A 45 7.86 25.42 -7.64
C TYR A 45 8.02 25.27 -6.14
N ASN A 46 9.11 24.67 -5.70
CA ASN A 46 9.40 24.54 -4.29
C ASN A 46 10.90 24.57 -3.98
N SER A 47 11.20 24.82 -2.73
CA SER A 47 12.49 24.57 -2.08
C SER A 47 12.24 24.34 -0.59
N PRO A 48 13.25 23.98 0.22
CA PRO A 48 13.06 23.90 1.68
C PRO A 48 12.41 25.13 2.29
N ARG A 49 12.60 26.32 1.72
CA ARG A 49 12.16 27.60 2.28
C ARG A 49 11.00 28.25 1.55
N ARG A 50 10.41 27.60 0.53
CA ARG A 50 9.26 28.15 -0.20
C ARG A 50 8.43 27.07 -0.90
N ILE A 51 7.16 27.37 -1.07
CA ILE A 51 6.25 26.70 -1.99
C ILE A 51 5.61 27.76 -2.86
N ALA A 52 5.53 27.55 -4.16
CA ALA A 52 4.96 28.53 -5.09
C ALA A 52 4.18 27.86 -6.23
N ILE A 53 3.16 28.57 -6.69
CA ILE A 53 2.38 28.21 -7.87
C ILE A 53 2.43 29.35 -8.87
N TYR A 54 2.45 28.97 -10.12
CA TYR A 54 2.45 29.90 -11.25
C TYR A 54 1.42 29.47 -12.27
N PHE A 55 0.67 30.42 -12.80
CA PHE A 55 -0.25 30.23 -13.89
C PHE A 55 0.12 31.17 -15.04
N GLU A 56 0.32 30.60 -16.23
CA GLU A 56 0.64 31.38 -17.42
C GLU A 56 -0.52 32.26 -17.84
N ASN A 57 -1.74 31.73 -17.66
CA ASN A 57 -2.97 32.46 -17.98
C ASN A 57 -4.00 32.30 -16.88
N ILE A 58 -4.42 33.41 -16.27
CA ILE A 58 -5.63 33.56 -15.48
C ILE A 58 -6.54 34.57 -16.18
N ALA A 59 -7.83 34.26 -16.26
CA ALA A 59 -8.82 35.20 -16.84
C ALA A 59 -8.88 36.50 -16.05
N LYS A 60 -9.02 37.65 -16.74
CA LYS A 60 -9.09 38.97 -16.11
C LYS A 60 -10.34 39.14 -15.23
N MET A 61 -11.42 38.47 -15.60
CA MET A 61 -12.73 38.56 -14.98
C MET A 61 -13.28 37.18 -14.67
N GLN A 62 -14.03 37.05 -13.58
CA GLN A 62 -14.89 35.91 -13.36
C GLN A 62 -15.92 35.79 -14.48
N LYS A 63 -16.32 34.59 -14.85
CA LYS A 63 -17.48 34.36 -15.72
C LYS A 63 -18.76 34.82 -15.01
N ASP A 64 -19.67 35.41 -15.75
CA ASP A 64 -21.02 35.73 -15.28
C ASP A 64 -21.71 34.42 -14.81
N LEU A 65 -22.47 34.51 -13.73
CA LEU A 65 -23.26 33.40 -13.23
C LEU A 65 -24.73 33.64 -13.50
N TYR A 66 -25.33 32.78 -14.31
CA TYR A 66 -26.76 32.75 -14.55
C TYR A 66 -27.38 31.70 -13.61
N GLU A 67 -28.09 32.15 -12.60
CA GLU A 67 -28.72 31.30 -11.62
C GLU A 67 -30.23 31.37 -11.72
N LYS A 68 -30.87 30.22 -11.91
CA LYS A 68 -32.32 30.08 -11.86
C LYS A 68 -32.71 29.52 -10.52
N LYS A 69 -33.48 30.29 -9.73
CA LYS A 69 -34.02 29.88 -8.45
C LYS A 69 -35.53 29.61 -8.60
N ILE A 70 -35.95 28.40 -8.31
CA ILE A 70 -37.34 27.99 -8.32
C ILE A 70 -37.93 28.30 -6.94
N GLY A 71 -39.05 29.03 -6.94
CA GLY A 71 -39.82 29.42 -5.76
C GLY A 71 -41.00 28.46 -5.51
N PRO A 72 -41.99 28.91 -4.71
CA PRO A 72 -43.22 28.14 -4.47
C PRO A 72 -44.05 27.92 -5.74
N SER A 73 -44.97 26.94 -5.71
CA SER A 73 -45.92 26.70 -6.81
C SER A 73 -46.79 27.91 -7.01
N VAL A 74 -47.28 28.14 -8.25
CA VAL A 74 -48.15 29.26 -8.60
C VAL A 74 -49.41 29.30 -7.70
N GLN A 75 -49.95 28.15 -7.33
CA GLN A 75 -51.10 28.05 -6.39
C GLN A 75 -50.80 28.56 -4.99
N VAL A 76 -49.55 28.46 -4.53
CA VAL A 76 -49.09 28.98 -3.22
C VAL A 76 -48.61 30.43 -3.36
N ALA A 77 -48.09 30.79 -4.51
CA ALA A 77 -47.51 32.12 -4.78
C ALA A 77 -48.57 33.19 -5.04
N TYR A 78 -49.75 32.81 -5.57
CA TYR A 78 -50.85 33.74 -5.87
C TYR A 78 -52.11 33.32 -5.13
N LYS A 79 -52.84 34.31 -4.60
CA LYS A 79 -54.18 34.15 -4.05
C LYS A 79 -55.04 35.31 -4.54
N GLU A 80 -56.15 34.97 -5.22
CA GLU A 80 -57.12 35.96 -5.80
C GLU A 80 -56.44 36.96 -6.77
N GLY A 81 -55.36 36.51 -7.45
CA GLY A 81 -54.59 37.33 -8.39
C GLY A 81 -53.47 38.18 -7.76
N GLU A 82 -53.38 38.21 -6.40
CA GLU A 82 -52.33 38.93 -5.70
C GLU A 82 -51.24 38.00 -5.16
N LEU A 83 -50.01 38.51 -5.03
CA LEU A 83 -48.89 37.77 -4.46
C LEU A 83 -49.04 37.49 -2.98
N THR A 84 -48.86 36.25 -2.58
CA THR A 84 -48.86 35.88 -1.16
C THR A 84 -47.58 36.26 -0.46
N LYS A 85 -47.62 36.24 0.89
CA LYS A 85 -46.42 36.45 1.73
C LYS A 85 -45.28 35.50 1.39
N ALA A 86 -45.59 34.27 0.91
CA ALA A 86 -44.60 33.30 0.51
C ALA A 86 -43.84 33.73 -0.78
N ALA A 87 -44.56 34.24 -1.76
CA ALA A 87 -43.95 34.78 -2.99
C ALA A 87 -43.16 36.07 -2.74
N LEU A 88 -43.68 36.97 -1.91
CA LEU A 88 -42.95 38.17 -1.49
C LEU A 88 -41.69 37.83 -0.69
N GLY A 89 -41.77 36.86 0.22
CA GLY A 89 -40.64 36.37 1.00
C GLY A 89 -39.56 35.76 0.08
N PHE A 90 -39.98 35.02 -0.94
CA PHE A 90 -39.06 34.48 -1.95
C PHE A 90 -38.34 35.58 -2.73
N LEU A 91 -39.05 36.57 -3.26
CA LEU A 91 -38.46 37.73 -3.95
C LEU A 91 -37.50 38.50 -3.07
N ASN A 92 -37.91 38.83 -1.82
CA ASN A 92 -37.08 39.54 -0.87
C ASN A 92 -35.80 38.76 -0.50
N SER A 93 -35.89 37.44 -0.36
CA SER A 93 -34.73 36.60 -0.09
C SER A 93 -33.71 36.59 -1.24
N GLN A 94 -34.15 36.90 -2.47
CA GLN A 94 -33.29 37.01 -3.64
C GLN A 94 -32.89 38.44 -3.99
N ASN A 95 -33.33 39.44 -3.21
CA ASN A 95 -33.15 40.88 -3.50
C ASN A 95 -33.66 41.28 -4.90
N LEU A 96 -34.80 40.73 -5.29
CA LEU A 96 -35.42 40.95 -6.61
C LEU A 96 -36.83 41.53 -6.46
N THR A 97 -37.33 42.09 -7.57
CA THR A 97 -38.63 42.77 -7.61
C THR A 97 -39.66 41.91 -8.35
N LEU A 98 -40.92 42.35 -8.33
CA LEU A 98 -42.02 41.67 -9.01
C LEU A 98 -41.78 41.54 -10.54
N SER A 99 -41.08 42.48 -11.17
CA SER A 99 -40.74 42.43 -12.58
C SER A 99 -39.79 41.29 -12.98
N ASP A 100 -39.10 40.75 -12.03
CA ASP A 100 -38.12 39.68 -12.23
C ASP A 100 -38.76 38.27 -12.12
N LEU A 101 -40.04 38.22 -11.67
CA LEU A 101 -40.77 36.97 -11.45
C LEU A 101 -41.26 36.38 -12.78
N LYS A 102 -40.93 35.10 -13.00
CA LYS A 102 -41.37 34.31 -14.12
C LYS A 102 -42.07 33.05 -13.66
N ILE A 103 -42.90 32.45 -14.54
CA ILE A 103 -43.60 31.20 -14.25
C ILE A 103 -43.09 30.13 -15.22
N GLU A 104 -42.82 28.95 -14.70
CA GLU A 104 -42.42 27.79 -15.49
C GLU A 104 -43.38 26.61 -15.20
N LYS A 105 -43.74 25.90 -16.24
CA LYS A 105 -44.50 24.68 -16.16
C LYS A 105 -43.54 23.48 -16.12
N THR A 106 -43.59 22.72 -15.05
CA THR A 106 -42.83 21.48 -14.86
C THR A 106 -43.76 20.28 -14.80
N ASP A 107 -43.23 19.08 -14.86
CA ASP A 107 -44.01 17.83 -14.71
C ASP A 107 -44.74 17.74 -13.37
N LYS A 108 -44.37 18.53 -12.37
CA LYS A 108 -44.98 18.58 -11.01
C LYS A 108 -45.92 19.76 -10.80
N GLY A 109 -46.15 20.56 -11.85
CA GLY A 109 -47.02 21.75 -11.78
C GLY A 109 -46.34 23.02 -12.21
N GLU A 110 -47.02 24.15 -12.07
CA GLU A 110 -46.51 25.48 -12.38
C GLU A 110 -45.85 26.12 -11.14
N TYR A 111 -44.61 26.62 -11.30
CA TYR A 111 -43.82 27.23 -10.24
C TYR A 111 -43.39 28.63 -10.65
N ILE A 112 -43.31 29.53 -9.66
CA ILE A 112 -42.66 30.81 -9.88
C ILE A 112 -41.14 30.58 -9.84
N TYR A 113 -40.40 31.32 -10.65
CA TYR A 113 -38.94 31.31 -10.63
C TYR A 113 -38.40 32.70 -10.94
N VAL A 114 -37.15 32.91 -10.57
CA VAL A 114 -36.39 34.10 -10.90
C VAL A 114 -35.06 33.70 -11.57
N GLU A 115 -34.62 34.54 -12.51
CA GLU A 115 -33.28 34.38 -13.10
C GLU A 115 -32.40 35.54 -12.60
N LYS A 116 -31.27 35.17 -12.04
CA LYS A 116 -30.31 36.14 -11.54
C LYS A 116 -29.06 36.08 -12.39
N ASN A 117 -28.66 37.20 -12.92
CA ASN A 117 -27.40 37.36 -13.60
C ASN A 117 -26.42 38.05 -12.64
N ILE A 118 -25.51 37.27 -12.05
CA ILE A 118 -24.45 37.81 -11.20
C ILE A 118 -23.25 38.08 -12.06
N LYS A 119 -22.98 39.35 -12.25
CA LYS A 119 -21.82 39.79 -13.05
C LYS A 119 -20.53 39.36 -12.39
N GLY A 120 -19.61 38.83 -13.20
CA GLY A 120 -18.26 38.55 -12.77
C GLY A 120 -17.52 39.83 -12.37
N ILE A 121 -16.69 39.73 -11.38
CA ILE A 121 -15.79 40.82 -10.93
C ILE A 121 -14.35 40.55 -11.39
N GLU A 122 -13.49 41.53 -11.31
CA GLU A 122 -12.09 41.42 -11.66
C GLU A 122 -11.36 40.38 -10.80
N SER A 123 -10.58 39.49 -11.43
CA SER A 123 -9.83 38.48 -10.73
C SER A 123 -8.85 39.06 -9.71
N PHE A 124 -8.29 40.25 -9.98
CA PHE A 124 -7.42 40.97 -9.05
C PHE A 124 -8.08 41.20 -7.68
N LYS A 125 -9.40 41.39 -7.63
CA LYS A 125 -10.16 41.61 -6.40
C LYS A 125 -10.57 40.31 -5.69
N VAL A 126 -10.58 39.18 -6.42
CA VAL A 126 -10.97 37.85 -5.90
C VAL A 126 -9.77 37.09 -5.36
N LEU A 127 -8.64 37.19 -6.03
CA LEU A 127 -7.42 36.44 -5.70
C LEU A 127 -6.97 36.54 -4.23
N PRO A 128 -7.05 37.69 -3.53
CA PRO A 128 -6.69 37.79 -2.11
C PRO A 128 -7.45 36.78 -1.23
N GLU A 129 -8.75 36.63 -1.44
CA GLU A 129 -9.58 35.67 -0.70
C GLU A 129 -9.18 34.23 -1.00
N LEU A 130 -8.95 33.89 -2.28
CA LEU A 130 -8.54 32.55 -2.69
C LEU A 130 -7.16 32.19 -2.13
N MET A 131 -6.22 33.13 -2.09
CA MET A 131 -4.90 32.93 -1.48
C MET A 131 -5.00 32.65 0.04
N GLU A 132 -5.86 33.41 0.73
CA GLU A 132 -6.09 33.20 2.17
C GLU A 132 -6.69 31.81 2.42
N MET A 133 -7.71 31.43 1.66
CA MET A 133 -8.34 30.10 1.74
C MET A 133 -7.32 29.00 1.47
N ALA A 134 -6.49 29.16 0.44
CA ALA A 134 -5.47 28.17 0.09
C ALA A 134 -4.44 27.98 1.22
N ILE A 135 -3.92 29.06 1.81
CA ILE A 135 -2.99 28.97 2.95
C ILE A 135 -3.63 28.23 4.13
N LYS A 136 -4.88 28.57 4.46
CA LYS A 136 -5.61 27.98 5.60
C LYS A 136 -5.98 26.51 5.39
N SER A 137 -6.12 26.08 4.15
CA SER A 137 -6.50 24.71 3.78
C SER A 137 -5.31 23.73 3.71
N LEU A 138 -4.07 24.25 3.77
CA LEU A 138 -2.88 23.36 3.81
C LEU A 138 -2.83 22.60 5.15
N ASP A 139 -2.75 21.28 5.07
CA ASP A 139 -2.72 20.38 6.22
C ASP A 139 -1.34 19.75 6.44
N PHE A 140 -0.92 19.71 7.71
CA PHE A 140 0.35 19.18 8.15
C PHE A 140 0.18 18.34 9.42
N ASP A 141 0.76 17.14 9.46
CA ASP A 141 0.72 16.27 10.64
C ASP A 141 1.22 16.97 11.92
N LYS A 142 2.21 17.85 11.78
CA LYS A 142 2.78 18.62 12.88
C LYS A 142 2.87 20.09 12.51
N THR A 143 2.23 20.92 13.32
CA THR A 143 2.21 22.38 13.18
C THR A 143 2.72 23.06 14.44
N MET A 144 3.18 24.29 14.30
CA MET A 144 3.62 25.14 15.39
C MET A 144 2.94 26.51 15.33
N LYS A 145 2.87 27.19 16.46
CA LYS A 145 2.58 28.61 16.54
C LYS A 145 3.89 29.38 16.61
N TRP A 146 3.90 30.60 16.13
CA TRP A 146 5.06 31.48 16.23
C TRP A 146 4.64 32.90 16.57
N SER A 147 5.48 33.61 17.30
CA SER A 147 5.19 34.96 17.78
C SER A 147 3.84 34.99 18.53
N ASP A 148 3.09 36.04 18.36
CA ASP A 148 1.74 36.29 18.92
C ASP A 148 0.59 35.74 18.05
N LYS A 149 0.93 35.03 16.98
CA LYS A 149 -0.04 34.52 15.99
C LYS A 149 -0.88 33.38 16.53
N SER A 150 -2.16 33.35 16.17
CA SER A 150 -3.07 32.24 16.45
C SER A 150 -3.00 31.15 15.41
N PHE A 151 -2.66 31.50 14.17
CA PHE A 151 -2.54 30.58 13.06
C PHE A 151 -1.41 29.56 13.27
N ARG A 152 -1.61 28.35 12.80
CA ARG A 152 -0.65 27.25 12.91
C ARG A 152 -0.21 26.80 11.53
N PHE A 153 1.10 26.67 11.34
CA PHE A 153 1.70 26.18 10.11
C PHE A 153 2.87 25.24 10.42
N ALA A 154 3.38 24.49 9.42
CA ALA A 154 4.51 23.58 9.65
C ALA A 154 5.78 24.32 10.10
N ARG A 155 6.01 25.51 9.57
CA ARG A 155 7.08 26.44 9.93
C ARG A 155 6.59 27.89 9.78
N PRO A 156 7.19 28.88 10.46
CA PRO A 156 6.81 30.27 10.34
C PRO A 156 6.85 30.75 8.89
N ILE A 157 5.76 31.39 8.45
CA ILE A 157 5.75 32.13 7.18
C ILE A 157 6.57 33.40 7.38
N LYS A 158 7.44 33.73 6.42
CA LYS A 158 8.42 34.83 6.51
C LYS A 158 8.21 35.93 5.48
N TRP A 159 7.71 35.57 4.30
CA TRP A 159 7.38 36.51 3.23
C TRP A 159 6.32 35.90 2.32
N ILE A 160 5.68 36.75 1.53
CA ILE A 160 4.71 36.35 0.50
C ILE A 160 5.03 37.12 -0.76
N VAL A 161 5.15 36.41 -1.89
CA VAL A 161 5.13 37.03 -3.22
C VAL A 161 3.76 36.76 -3.83
N ALA A 162 3.08 37.80 -4.28
CA ALA A 162 1.81 37.65 -4.99
C ALA A 162 1.70 38.73 -6.10
N THR A 163 1.72 38.30 -7.34
CA THR A 163 1.66 39.20 -8.49
C THR A 163 0.69 38.69 -9.56
N LEU A 164 0.04 39.63 -10.23
CA LEU A 164 -0.78 39.40 -11.41
C LEU A 164 -0.33 40.34 -12.55
N ASP A 165 0.20 39.80 -13.66
CA ASP A 165 0.90 40.55 -14.72
C ASP A 165 1.95 41.51 -14.16
N ASP A 166 2.70 41.05 -13.16
CA ASP A 166 3.79 41.74 -12.44
C ASP A 166 3.32 42.90 -11.52
N GLU A 167 1.99 43.20 -11.44
CA GLU A 167 1.41 44.07 -10.44
C GLU A 167 1.25 43.30 -9.10
N ILE A 168 1.62 43.96 -7.99
CA ILE A 168 1.51 43.38 -6.65
C ILE A 168 0.03 43.32 -6.25
N ILE A 169 -0.42 42.13 -5.86
CA ILE A 169 -1.77 41.94 -5.31
C ILE A 169 -1.78 42.43 -3.86
N ASP A 170 -2.71 43.32 -3.54
CA ASP A 170 -2.92 43.80 -2.15
C ASP A 170 -3.46 42.67 -1.28
N PHE A 171 -2.58 42.01 -0.56
CA PHE A 171 -2.85 40.84 0.27
C PHE A 171 -2.00 40.87 1.53
N THR A 172 -2.63 40.71 2.69
CA THR A 172 -1.91 40.59 3.96
C THR A 172 -2.42 39.37 4.71
N PHE A 173 -1.52 38.49 5.11
CA PHE A 173 -1.83 37.28 5.88
C PHE A 173 -1.00 37.25 7.16
N GLU A 174 -1.68 37.18 8.33
CA GLU A 174 -1.02 37.14 9.64
C GLU A 174 0.06 38.23 9.82
N GLY A 175 -0.21 39.44 9.30
CA GLY A 175 0.68 40.61 9.40
C GLY A 175 1.85 40.58 8.42
N ILE A 176 1.87 39.66 7.44
CA ILE A 176 2.83 39.61 6.35
C ILE A 176 2.15 40.12 5.08
N THR A 177 2.59 41.28 4.63
CA THR A 177 2.07 41.90 3.38
C THR A 177 2.78 41.32 2.19
N ALA A 178 2.00 40.95 1.18
CA ALA A 178 2.53 40.47 -0.11
C ALA A 178 3.33 41.54 -0.82
N SER A 179 4.34 41.10 -1.55
CA SER A 179 5.21 41.95 -2.37
C SER A 179 5.62 41.19 -3.64
N ASN A 180 6.50 41.77 -4.42
CA ASN A 180 7.21 41.09 -5.50
C ASN A 180 8.68 40.77 -5.13
N ILE A 181 8.99 40.71 -3.82
CA ILE A 181 10.35 40.45 -3.32
C ILE A 181 10.39 39.04 -2.73
N SER A 182 11.14 38.17 -3.37
CA SER A 182 11.51 36.84 -2.87
C SER A 182 12.88 36.87 -2.18
N ARG A 183 13.41 35.70 -1.83
CA ARG A 183 14.73 35.59 -1.17
C ARG A 183 15.61 34.55 -1.86
N GLY A 184 16.85 34.88 -2.09
CA GLY A 184 17.88 33.95 -2.53
C GLY A 184 18.32 33.00 -1.44
N MET A 185 19.30 32.15 -1.76
CA MET A 185 19.87 31.23 -0.78
C MET A 185 20.48 32.01 0.41
N ARG A 186 20.28 31.52 1.63
CA ARG A 186 20.58 32.26 2.87
C ARG A 186 22.01 32.75 2.98
N LEU A 187 22.99 31.97 2.50
CA LEU A 187 24.42 32.29 2.69
C LEU A 187 25.06 33.02 1.49
N PHE A 188 24.57 32.80 0.29
CA PHE A 188 25.23 33.27 -0.95
C PHE A 188 24.32 34.09 -1.86
N GLY A 189 23.00 33.96 -1.73
CA GLY A 189 22.02 34.74 -2.47
C GLY A 189 21.63 36.03 -1.75
N ASN A 190 21.08 36.97 -2.50
CA ASN A 190 20.49 38.18 -1.95
C ASN A 190 19.24 37.85 -1.11
N GLN A 191 19.08 38.57 0.00
CA GLN A 191 17.91 38.38 0.86
C GLN A 191 16.69 39.15 0.41
N GLU A 192 16.85 40.05 -0.59
CA GLU A 192 15.76 40.76 -1.27
C GLU A 192 15.96 40.59 -2.76
N VAL A 193 15.18 39.68 -3.35
CA VAL A 193 15.25 39.31 -4.79
C VAL A 193 14.00 39.82 -5.46
N LEU A 194 14.14 40.85 -6.26
CA LEU A 194 13.02 41.44 -6.99
C LEU A 194 12.58 40.52 -8.12
N ILE A 195 11.36 40.03 -8.06
CA ILE A 195 10.69 39.34 -9.16
C ILE A 195 10.05 40.37 -10.08
N SER A 196 10.86 40.84 -11.03
CA SER A 196 10.45 41.89 -11.97
C SER A 196 9.60 41.36 -13.14
N ASP A 197 9.61 40.08 -13.37
CA ASP A 197 8.86 39.36 -14.41
C ASP A 197 8.55 37.93 -13.86
N SER A 198 7.30 37.69 -13.57
CA SER A 198 6.86 36.39 -13.01
C SER A 198 7.13 35.20 -13.95
N SER A 199 7.19 35.44 -15.26
CA SER A 199 7.57 34.39 -16.24
C SER A 199 9.03 33.95 -16.14
N LYS A 200 9.89 34.78 -15.53
CA LYS A 200 11.31 34.52 -15.31
C LYS A 200 11.63 34.13 -13.87
N TYR A 201 10.63 33.80 -13.09
CA TYR A 201 10.76 33.47 -11.67
C TYR A 201 11.85 32.41 -11.41
N GLU A 202 11.87 31.34 -12.21
CA GLU A 202 12.86 30.28 -12.11
C GLU A 202 14.30 30.77 -12.39
N ASP A 203 14.49 31.54 -13.45
CA ASP A 203 15.81 32.06 -13.86
C ASP A 203 16.32 33.12 -12.85
N ILE A 204 15.42 33.98 -12.36
CA ILE A 204 15.78 34.98 -11.37
C ILE A 204 16.29 34.32 -10.10
N LEU A 205 15.59 33.29 -9.60
CA LEU A 205 16.00 32.57 -8.39
C LEU A 205 17.21 31.67 -8.61
N LEU A 206 17.39 31.11 -9.79
CA LEU A 206 18.59 30.33 -10.13
C LEU A 206 19.86 31.21 -10.02
N ASN A 207 19.82 32.44 -10.45
CA ASN A 207 20.94 33.41 -10.32
C ASN A 207 21.26 33.75 -8.85
N GLU A 208 20.31 33.50 -7.95
CA GLU A 208 20.42 33.69 -6.50
C GLU A 208 20.61 32.36 -5.75
N TYR A 209 21.16 31.36 -6.43
CA TYR A 209 21.46 30.05 -5.90
C TYR A 209 20.22 29.29 -5.35
N VAL A 210 19.06 29.43 -6.03
CA VAL A 210 17.86 28.69 -5.71
C VAL A 210 17.29 28.02 -6.94
N VAL A 211 17.35 26.70 -6.99
CA VAL A 211 16.72 25.87 -8.02
C VAL A 211 15.33 25.47 -7.52
N VAL A 212 14.32 26.18 -8.00
CA VAL A 212 12.93 25.99 -7.54
C VAL A 212 12.21 24.83 -8.22
N ASP A 213 12.67 24.39 -9.38
CA ASP A 213 12.16 23.18 -10.04
C ASP A 213 12.75 21.93 -9.41
N THR A 214 11.88 21.10 -8.84
CA THR A 214 12.27 19.86 -8.14
C THR A 214 12.95 18.86 -9.07
N LEU A 215 12.48 18.73 -10.31
CA LEU A 215 13.05 17.78 -11.28
C LEU A 215 14.46 18.23 -11.69
N LYS A 216 14.63 19.50 -11.99
CA LYS A 216 15.93 20.10 -12.32
C LYS A 216 16.91 19.98 -11.15
N ARG A 217 16.44 20.22 -9.94
CA ARG A 217 17.24 20.06 -8.72
C ARG A 217 17.68 18.61 -8.51
N ARG A 218 16.80 17.64 -8.79
CA ARG A 218 17.10 16.19 -8.78
C ARG A 218 18.15 15.81 -9.81
N GLU A 219 18.02 16.27 -11.04
CA GLU A 219 18.99 16.05 -12.12
C GLU A 219 20.38 16.60 -11.74
N MET A 220 20.42 17.82 -11.23
CA MET A 220 21.68 18.43 -10.75
C MET A 220 22.35 17.61 -9.66
N ILE A 221 21.59 17.00 -8.73
CA ILE A 221 22.13 16.10 -7.70
C ILE A 221 22.75 14.86 -8.36
N LEU A 222 22.01 14.18 -9.24
CA LEU A 222 22.48 12.96 -9.91
C LEU A 222 23.73 13.22 -10.76
N ASP A 223 23.74 14.30 -11.52
CA ASP A 223 24.89 14.71 -12.31
C ASP A 223 26.13 15.04 -11.46
N SER A 224 25.90 15.73 -10.34
CA SER A 224 26.95 16.07 -9.40
C SER A 224 27.53 14.83 -8.69
N ILE A 225 26.68 13.85 -8.34
CA ILE A 225 27.08 12.55 -7.80
C ILE A 225 27.95 11.81 -8.83
N ASN A 226 27.48 11.67 -10.07
CA ASN A 226 28.17 10.95 -11.13
C ASN A 226 29.56 11.54 -11.41
N LYS A 227 29.65 12.85 -11.57
CA LYS A 227 30.94 13.56 -11.79
C LYS A 227 31.98 13.30 -10.69
N ASN A 228 31.54 13.08 -9.44
CA ASN A 228 32.43 12.77 -8.33
C ASN A 228 32.94 11.32 -8.32
N CYS A 229 32.30 10.40 -9.06
CA CYS A 229 32.59 8.97 -9.02
C CYS A 229 33.20 8.40 -10.31
N GLU A 230 32.87 8.94 -11.49
CA GLU A 230 33.31 8.43 -12.81
C GLU A 230 34.85 8.29 -12.93
N LYS A 231 35.59 9.16 -12.31
CA LYS A 231 37.06 9.22 -12.42
C LYS A 231 37.81 8.02 -11.82
N TYR A 232 37.11 7.18 -11.00
CA TYR A 232 37.76 6.12 -10.21
C TYR A 232 37.10 4.75 -10.38
N GLY A 233 36.11 4.59 -11.27
CA GLY A 233 35.34 3.37 -11.39
C GLY A 233 34.42 3.09 -10.16
N ASP A 234 34.32 4.06 -9.28
CA ASP A 234 33.42 4.01 -8.11
C ASP A 234 31.97 4.21 -8.55
N ARG A 235 31.03 3.60 -7.84
CA ARG A 235 29.59 3.76 -8.07
C ARG A 235 28.91 4.16 -6.78
N VAL A 236 28.13 5.23 -6.81
CA VAL A 236 27.27 5.63 -5.67
C VAL A 236 26.02 4.79 -5.63
N ILE A 237 25.64 4.33 -4.43
CA ILE A 237 24.34 3.69 -4.20
C ILE A 237 23.31 4.80 -3.99
N VAL A 238 22.44 5.00 -4.97
CA VAL A 238 21.39 6.01 -4.89
C VAL A 238 20.10 5.34 -4.41
N ASN A 239 19.85 5.42 -3.11
CA ASN A 239 18.57 5.07 -2.53
C ASN A 239 17.51 6.12 -2.94
N LYS A 240 16.42 5.68 -3.55
CA LYS A 240 15.35 6.57 -4.04
C LYS A 240 14.77 7.44 -2.91
N TYR A 241 14.49 6.84 -1.75
CA TYR A 241 13.91 7.56 -0.61
C TYR A 241 14.86 8.60 -0.04
N LEU A 242 16.16 8.28 0.05
CA LEU A 242 17.18 9.21 0.44
C LEU A 242 17.31 10.36 -0.57
N LEU A 243 17.30 10.06 -1.86
CA LEU A 243 17.36 11.07 -2.91
C LEU A 243 16.15 12.02 -2.84
N ASP A 244 14.92 11.48 -2.67
CA ASP A 244 13.70 12.26 -2.51
C ASP A 244 13.77 13.19 -1.30
N GLU A 245 14.35 12.71 -0.18
CA GLU A 245 14.57 13.52 1.00
C GLU A 245 15.60 14.63 0.74
N VAL A 246 16.75 14.28 0.15
CA VAL A 246 17.89 15.21 -0.08
C VAL A 246 17.51 16.31 -1.08
N VAL A 247 16.74 16.01 -2.14
CA VAL A 247 16.22 17.00 -3.09
C VAL A 247 15.47 18.11 -2.36
N ASN A 248 14.75 17.77 -1.29
CA ASN A 248 13.95 18.71 -0.49
C ASN A 248 14.69 19.27 0.74
N LEU A 249 16.00 19.03 0.86
CA LEU A 249 16.87 19.61 1.90
C LEU A 249 17.79 20.71 1.37
N VAL A 250 17.92 20.84 0.05
CA VAL A 250 18.85 21.80 -0.56
C VAL A 250 18.14 22.72 -1.55
N GLU A 251 18.65 23.95 -1.69
CA GLU A 251 18.20 24.93 -2.68
C GLU A 251 19.08 24.95 -3.93
N TYR A 252 20.40 24.75 -3.78
CA TYR A 252 21.37 24.70 -4.88
C TYR A 252 22.36 23.54 -4.65
N PRO A 253 22.09 22.36 -5.20
CA PRO A 253 22.83 21.16 -4.85
C PRO A 253 24.27 21.14 -5.37
N TYR A 254 25.19 20.71 -4.52
CA TYR A 254 26.58 20.44 -4.84
C TYR A 254 27.06 19.19 -4.10
N ALA A 255 27.63 18.22 -4.81
CA ALA A 255 28.12 16.98 -4.22
C ALA A 255 29.55 17.10 -3.76
N ILE A 256 29.86 16.61 -2.56
CA ILE A 256 31.17 16.46 -2.01
C ILE A 256 31.43 15.00 -1.67
N LYS A 257 32.63 14.48 -2.03
CA LYS A 257 33.09 13.15 -1.65
C LYS A 257 33.91 13.23 -0.39
N GLY A 258 33.49 12.48 0.64
CA GLY A 258 34.23 12.32 1.91
C GLY A 258 34.69 10.87 2.11
N GLU A 259 35.49 10.67 3.15
CA GLU A 259 36.01 9.37 3.54
C GLU A 259 35.92 9.20 5.07
N PHE A 260 35.80 7.95 5.52
CA PHE A 260 35.89 7.57 6.93
C PHE A 260 37.01 6.54 7.14
N ASN A 261 37.38 6.26 8.39
CA ASN A 261 38.43 5.29 8.69
C ASN A 261 38.09 3.90 8.15
N LYS A 262 38.99 3.28 7.40
CA LYS A 262 38.80 1.95 6.77
C LYS A 262 38.51 0.82 7.76
N ASP A 263 38.91 0.97 9.01
CA ASP A 263 38.72 -0.04 10.05
C ASP A 263 37.20 -0.33 10.28
N TYR A 264 36.35 0.65 10.00
CA TYR A 264 34.88 0.44 10.09
C TYR A 264 34.32 -0.45 8.98
N LEU A 265 35.06 -0.77 7.93
CA LEU A 265 34.65 -1.75 6.92
C LEU A 265 34.61 -3.20 7.44
N GLU A 266 35.07 -3.44 8.68
CA GLU A 266 34.84 -4.72 9.39
C GLU A 266 33.38 -4.91 9.82
N LEU A 267 32.61 -3.81 9.93
CA LEU A 267 31.18 -3.86 10.19
C LEU A 267 30.40 -4.42 8.99
N PRO A 268 29.26 -5.07 9.20
CA PRO A 268 28.33 -5.39 8.13
C PRO A 268 27.98 -4.16 7.29
N GLU A 269 27.96 -4.34 5.96
CA GLU A 269 27.71 -3.26 5.00
C GLU A 269 26.41 -2.49 5.31
N ASP A 270 25.36 -3.20 5.73
CA ASP A 270 24.05 -2.59 6.05
C ASP A 270 24.12 -1.66 7.26
N ILE A 271 24.91 -1.96 8.28
CA ILE A 271 25.12 -1.08 9.43
C ILE A 271 25.77 0.24 8.97
N ILE A 272 26.83 0.15 8.17
CA ILE A 272 27.54 1.33 7.66
C ILE A 272 26.61 2.17 6.78
N THR A 273 25.91 1.50 5.86
CA THR A 273 24.96 2.13 4.93
C THR A 273 23.85 2.87 5.68
N ILE A 274 23.22 2.21 6.65
CA ILE A 274 22.13 2.80 7.45
C ILE A 274 22.67 3.99 8.28
N THR A 275 23.84 3.86 8.89
CA THR A 275 24.47 4.95 9.65
C THR A 275 24.67 6.18 8.76
N MET A 276 25.18 5.99 7.54
CA MET A 276 25.37 7.07 6.59
C MET A 276 24.06 7.70 6.13
N GLU A 277 23.09 6.89 5.70
CA GLU A 277 21.83 7.35 5.13
C GLU A 277 20.92 8.01 6.20
N THR A 278 20.77 7.37 7.36
CA THR A 278 19.80 7.80 8.37
C THR A 278 20.25 9.01 9.16
N HIS A 279 21.52 9.06 9.57
CA HIS A 279 22.02 10.15 10.40
C HIS A 279 22.43 11.37 9.62
N GLN A 280 23.11 11.17 8.47
CA GLN A 280 23.80 12.25 7.78
C GLN A 280 23.30 12.50 6.36
N ARG A 281 22.37 11.66 5.82
CA ARG A 281 21.89 11.72 4.44
C ARG A 281 23.05 11.60 3.44
N TYR A 282 24.03 10.75 3.74
CA TYR A 282 25.13 10.45 2.84
C TYR A 282 24.81 9.26 1.95
N PHE A 283 25.30 9.31 0.73
CA PHE A 283 25.19 8.24 -0.24
C PHE A 283 26.44 7.35 -0.18
N PRO A 284 26.30 6.05 0.10
CA PRO A 284 27.40 5.10 0.12
C PRO A 284 28.04 4.91 -1.26
N VAL A 285 29.33 4.62 -1.27
CA VAL A 285 30.11 4.40 -2.50
C VAL A 285 30.63 2.96 -2.56
N LYS A 286 30.35 2.26 -3.64
CA LYS A 286 30.90 0.94 -3.97
C LYS A 286 32.01 1.03 -5.02
N ASN A 287 32.95 0.10 -4.97
CA ASN A 287 33.97 -0.05 -6.00
C ASN A 287 33.42 -0.78 -7.24
N SER A 288 34.26 -0.99 -8.25
CA SER A 288 33.92 -1.73 -9.49
C SER A 288 33.51 -3.19 -9.27
N GLU A 289 33.93 -3.80 -8.15
CA GLU A 289 33.55 -5.16 -7.76
C GLU A 289 32.20 -5.22 -7.00
N GLY A 290 31.56 -4.08 -6.77
CA GLY A 290 30.31 -3.98 -6.02
C GLY A 290 30.46 -4.03 -4.50
N LYS A 291 31.67 -3.95 -3.94
CA LYS A 291 31.94 -3.91 -2.50
C LYS A 291 31.88 -2.48 -1.98
N LEU A 292 31.33 -2.30 -0.78
CA LEU A 292 31.32 -1.02 -0.09
C LEU A 292 32.77 -0.52 0.13
N THR A 293 32.96 0.77 -0.07
CA THR A 293 34.22 1.46 0.22
C THR A 293 34.08 2.32 1.47
N ASN A 294 35.21 2.86 1.97
CA ASN A 294 35.18 3.85 3.05
C ASN A 294 34.85 5.27 2.56
N LYS A 295 34.19 5.39 1.40
CA LYS A 295 33.86 6.67 0.80
C LYS A 295 32.35 6.89 0.84
N PHE A 296 31.95 8.14 0.92
CA PHE A 296 30.56 8.57 0.82
C PHE A 296 30.45 9.86 0.01
N VAL A 297 29.26 10.13 -0.51
CA VAL A 297 28.93 11.40 -1.14
C VAL A 297 27.86 12.08 -0.32
N LEU A 298 28.06 13.34 0.01
CA LEU A 298 27.07 14.20 0.63
C LEU A 298 26.65 15.31 -0.34
N ILE A 299 25.42 15.77 -0.21
CA ILE A 299 24.88 16.90 -0.97
C ILE A 299 24.71 18.09 -0.04
N ARG A 300 25.18 19.24 -0.47
CA ARG A 300 25.07 20.50 0.25
C ARG A 300 24.62 21.62 -0.68
N ASN A 301 24.36 22.81 -0.09
CA ASN A 301 24.10 24.03 -0.83
C ASN A 301 25.42 24.67 -1.27
N ALA A 302 25.59 24.93 -2.55
CA ALA A 302 26.68 25.65 -3.21
C ALA A 302 28.12 25.06 -3.02
N PRO A 303 29.08 25.37 -3.88
CA PRO A 303 30.44 24.78 -3.86
C PRO A 303 31.42 25.42 -2.87
N GLU A 304 31.14 26.62 -2.38
CA GLU A 304 32.03 27.38 -1.53
C GLU A 304 32.39 26.64 -0.24
N TYR A 305 33.66 26.78 0.21
CA TYR A 305 34.18 26.13 1.42
C TYR A 305 34.10 24.60 1.43
N SER A 306 34.13 23.93 0.26
CA SER A 306 33.97 22.48 0.11
C SER A 306 34.92 21.66 0.99
N GLU A 307 36.20 22.05 1.10
CA GLU A 307 37.16 21.32 1.93
C GLU A 307 36.85 21.41 3.43
N LEU A 308 36.39 22.57 3.90
CA LEU A 308 36.00 22.74 5.31
C LEU A 308 34.76 21.90 5.64
N VAL A 309 33.78 21.92 4.74
CA VAL A 309 32.57 21.14 4.87
C VAL A 309 32.84 19.63 4.82
N LYS A 310 33.71 19.18 3.89
CA LYS A 310 34.18 17.81 3.80
C LYS A 310 34.74 17.32 5.15
N LYS A 311 35.75 18.02 5.68
CA LYS A 311 36.40 17.69 6.96
C LYS A 311 35.40 17.68 8.12
N GLY A 312 34.43 18.61 8.13
CA GLY A 312 33.36 18.65 9.14
C GLY A 312 32.49 17.41 9.09
N ASN A 313 32.08 16.98 7.90
CA ASN A 313 31.19 15.81 7.71
C ASN A 313 31.95 14.48 7.95
N GLU A 314 33.21 14.37 7.55
CA GLU A 314 34.08 13.23 7.91
C GLU A 314 34.22 13.09 9.44
N LYS A 315 34.41 14.21 10.15
CA LYS A 315 34.47 14.21 11.61
C LYS A 315 33.16 13.86 12.30
N VAL A 316 32.01 14.14 11.70
CA VAL A 316 30.69 13.85 12.28
C VAL A 316 30.27 12.38 12.10
N ILE A 317 30.70 11.71 11.02
CA ILE A 317 30.36 10.31 10.80
C ILE A 317 31.18 9.37 11.69
N GLU A 318 32.41 9.73 12.05
CA GLU A 318 33.31 8.90 12.85
C GLU A 318 32.71 8.42 14.20
N PRO A 319 32.17 9.30 15.06
CA PRO A 319 31.54 8.84 16.32
C PRO A 319 30.39 7.89 16.11
N ARG A 320 29.60 8.07 15.06
CA ARG A 320 28.44 7.21 14.75
C ARG A 320 28.87 5.80 14.35
N LEU A 321 29.92 5.71 13.53
CA LEU A 321 30.50 4.42 13.16
C LEU A 321 31.21 3.76 14.35
N ALA A 322 31.85 4.55 15.22
CA ALA A 322 32.46 4.05 16.44
C ALA A 322 31.43 3.47 17.42
N ASP A 323 30.30 4.15 17.61
CA ASP A 323 29.20 3.67 18.44
C ASP A 323 28.61 2.36 17.85
N ALA A 324 28.36 2.34 16.55
CA ALA A 324 27.86 1.14 15.87
C ALA A 324 28.84 -0.05 15.99
N LYS A 325 30.16 0.21 15.84
CA LYS A 325 31.19 -0.82 16.02
C LYS A 325 31.25 -1.31 17.45
N PHE A 326 31.16 -0.42 18.42
CA PHE A 326 31.15 -0.80 19.84
C PHE A 326 29.96 -1.73 20.15
N PHE A 327 28.74 -1.38 19.74
CA PHE A 327 27.58 -2.22 19.97
C PHE A 327 27.69 -3.58 19.26
N PHE A 328 28.16 -3.58 18.02
CA PHE A 328 28.38 -4.81 17.27
C PHE A 328 29.41 -5.74 17.93
N ASP A 329 30.56 -5.19 18.37
CA ASP A 329 31.61 -5.94 19.04
C ASP A 329 31.15 -6.48 20.41
N GLU A 330 30.33 -5.72 21.15
CA GLU A 330 29.72 -6.19 22.42
C GLU A 330 28.71 -7.31 22.19
N ASP A 331 27.89 -7.21 21.15
CA ASP A 331 26.92 -8.23 20.78
C ASP A 331 27.61 -9.55 20.39
N LEU A 332 28.75 -9.50 19.70
CA LEU A 332 29.53 -10.69 19.33
C LEU A 332 30.09 -11.48 20.54
N LYS A 333 30.24 -10.83 21.71
CA LYS A 333 30.69 -11.49 22.93
C LYS A 333 29.60 -12.33 23.59
N ILE A 334 28.34 -12.10 23.24
CA ILE A 334 27.16 -12.77 23.81
C ILE A 334 26.75 -13.89 22.88
N ASN A 335 26.60 -15.11 23.41
CA ASN A 335 26.07 -16.22 22.62
C ASN A 335 24.60 -15.96 22.27
N LEU A 336 24.23 -16.23 21.02
CA LEU A 336 22.86 -16.00 20.54
C LEU A 336 21.83 -16.81 21.36
N ASN A 337 22.21 -18.00 21.84
CA ASN A 337 21.36 -18.82 22.72
C ASN A 337 21.03 -18.10 24.04
N ASP A 338 21.97 -17.31 24.60
CA ASP A 338 21.74 -16.56 25.85
C ASP A 338 20.72 -15.43 25.63
N ASN A 339 20.67 -14.89 24.42
CA ASN A 339 19.70 -13.87 24.03
C ASN A 339 18.28 -14.45 23.92
N VAL A 340 18.13 -15.72 23.52
CA VAL A 340 16.81 -16.39 23.48
C VAL A 340 16.15 -16.37 24.84
N GLU A 341 16.89 -16.65 25.92
CA GLU A 341 16.36 -16.61 27.30
C GLU A 341 15.85 -15.21 27.69
N LYS A 342 16.48 -14.14 27.18
CA LYS A 342 16.04 -12.76 27.45
C LYS A 342 14.70 -12.43 26.77
N LEU A 343 14.31 -13.16 25.71
CA LEU A 343 13.04 -12.97 25.02
C LEU A 343 11.82 -13.28 25.90
N LYS A 344 11.99 -13.98 27.00
CA LYS A 344 10.97 -14.19 28.04
C LYS A 344 10.47 -12.88 28.64
N ASN A 345 11.29 -11.83 28.61
CA ASN A 345 10.96 -10.49 29.11
C ASN A 345 10.48 -9.52 28.02
N VAL A 346 10.45 -9.97 26.75
CA VAL A 346 10.02 -9.14 25.63
C VAL A 346 8.59 -9.47 25.27
N THR A 347 7.67 -8.58 25.58
CA THR A 347 6.24 -8.76 25.26
C THR A 347 6.02 -8.62 23.77
N PHE A 348 5.44 -9.65 23.12
CA PHE A 348 4.97 -9.55 21.76
C PHE A 348 3.66 -8.74 21.70
N GLN A 349 2.66 -9.19 22.46
CA GLN A 349 1.39 -8.50 22.66
C GLN A 349 0.78 -9.00 23.98
N LYS A 350 0.08 -8.13 24.72
CA LYS A 350 -0.40 -8.38 26.08
C LYS A 350 -1.12 -9.73 26.25
N ASP A 351 -2.02 -10.05 25.32
CA ASP A 351 -2.86 -11.24 25.42
C ASP A 351 -2.29 -12.44 24.63
N MET A 352 -1.21 -12.24 23.87
CA MET A 352 -0.51 -13.28 23.11
C MET A 352 0.79 -13.75 23.78
N GLY A 353 1.24 -13.00 24.80
CA GLY A 353 2.43 -13.33 25.58
C GLY A 353 3.73 -12.73 25.04
N THR A 354 4.84 -13.38 25.34
CA THR A 354 6.20 -12.94 25.03
C THR A 354 6.68 -13.43 23.65
N ILE A 355 7.79 -12.85 23.18
CA ILE A 355 8.46 -13.33 21.96
C ILE A 355 8.98 -14.77 22.16
N PHE A 356 9.39 -15.13 23.34
CA PHE A 356 9.83 -16.50 23.67
C PHE A 356 8.67 -17.50 23.50
N GLU A 357 7.51 -17.23 24.07
CA GLU A 357 6.32 -18.09 23.93
C GLU A 357 5.87 -18.20 22.45
N LYS A 358 5.97 -17.09 21.71
CA LYS A 358 5.71 -17.09 20.25
C LYS A 358 6.68 -18.02 19.52
N MET A 359 7.96 -17.98 19.84
CA MET A 359 8.99 -18.85 19.28
C MET A 359 8.68 -20.33 19.58
N GLU A 360 8.33 -20.66 20.82
CA GLU A 360 7.96 -22.04 21.20
C GLU A 360 6.75 -22.55 20.43
N ARG A 361 5.70 -21.73 20.26
CA ARG A 361 4.53 -22.08 19.43
C ARG A 361 4.93 -22.27 17.97
N SER A 362 5.78 -21.39 17.44
CA SER A 362 6.29 -21.50 16.06
C SER A 362 7.09 -22.79 15.84
N GLN A 363 7.88 -23.25 16.84
CA GLN A 363 8.55 -24.55 16.78
C GLN A 363 7.56 -25.73 16.78
N LYS A 364 6.48 -25.67 17.57
CA LYS A 364 5.42 -26.71 17.56
C LYS A 364 4.71 -26.76 16.21
N ILE A 365 4.41 -25.61 15.59
CA ILE A 365 3.83 -25.52 14.24
C ILE A 365 4.80 -26.10 13.21
N ALA A 366 6.08 -25.75 13.29
CA ALA A 366 7.10 -26.25 12.39
C ALA A 366 7.25 -27.79 12.48
N LYS A 367 7.25 -28.36 13.67
CA LYS A 367 7.25 -29.83 13.86
C LYS A 367 6.10 -30.52 13.15
N TYR A 368 4.91 -29.92 13.21
CA TYR A 368 3.76 -30.42 12.47
C TYR A 368 4.00 -30.38 10.96
N LEU A 369 4.51 -29.26 10.43
CA LEU A 369 4.82 -29.12 9.00
C LEU A 369 5.92 -30.08 8.54
N ILE A 370 7.00 -30.23 9.32
CA ILE A 370 8.11 -31.15 9.04
C ILE A 370 7.58 -32.58 8.87
N ASN A 371 6.74 -33.04 9.81
CA ASN A 371 6.14 -34.37 9.76
C ASN A 371 5.19 -34.53 8.55
N LYS A 372 4.35 -33.54 8.27
CA LYS A 372 3.39 -33.60 7.15
C LYS A 372 4.07 -33.56 5.78
N LEU A 373 5.18 -32.86 5.67
CA LEU A 373 5.93 -32.71 4.43
C LEU A 373 7.09 -33.70 4.30
N ASN A 374 7.30 -34.56 5.30
CA ASN A 374 8.39 -35.55 5.39
C ASN A 374 9.78 -34.91 5.16
N LEU A 375 10.07 -33.80 5.88
CA LEU A 375 11.36 -33.12 5.78
C LEU A 375 12.41 -33.80 6.66
N GLU A 376 13.66 -33.91 6.16
CA GLU A 376 14.75 -34.62 6.82
C GLU A 376 15.58 -33.76 7.77
N ASN A 377 15.55 -32.41 7.62
CA ASN A 377 16.39 -31.46 8.35
C ASN A 377 15.70 -30.82 9.58
N GLU A 378 14.96 -31.63 10.36
CA GLU A 378 14.18 -31.16 11.52
C GLU A 378 15.02 -30.35 12.51
N GLU A 379 16.21 -30.83 12.88
CA GLU A 379 17.06 -30.17 13.88
C GLU A 379 17.46 -28.75 13.45
N ASP A 380 17.87 -28.58 12.18
CA ASP A 380 18.31 -27.30 11.63
C ASP A 380 17.13 -26.31 11.50
N ILE A 381 15.97 -26.80 11.08
CA ILE A 381 14.73 -25.99 11.02
C ILE A 381 14.35 -25.49 12.41
N LEU A 382 14.30 -26.37 13.39
CA LEU A 382 13.92 -26.01 14.76
C LEU A 382 14.94 -25.07 15.40
N LYS A 383 16.24 -25.26 15.12
CA LYS A 383 17.29 -24.36 15.60
C LYS A 383 17.18 -22.97 14.95
N THR A 384 16.87 -22.92 13.66
CA THR A 384 16.60 -21.67 12.96
C THR A 384 15.48 -20.87 13.65
N ILE A 385 14.36 -21.53 13.95
CA ILE A 385 13.23 -20.88 14.64
C ILE A 385 13.63 -20.45 16.05
N TYR A 386 14.36 -21.29 16.79
CA TYR A 386 14.84 -20.99 18.13
C TYR A 386 15.68 -19.72 18.17
N LEU A 387 16.58 -19.52 17.20
CA LEU A 387 17.48 -18.37 17.13
C LEU A 387 16.89 -17.16 16.41
N SER A 388 15.80 -17.32 15.65
CA SER A 388 15.29 -16.35 14.67
C SER A 388 15.00 -14.95 15.23
N LYS A 389 14.65 -14.86 16.53
CA LYS A 389 14.31 -13.59 17.19
C LYS A 389 15.36 -13.15 18.22
N ALA A 390 16.46 -13.87 18.35
CA ALA A 390 17.46 -13.63 19.38
C ALA A 390 18.16 -12.28 19.26
N ASP A 391 18.22 -11.71 18.06
CA ASP A 391 18.79 -10.40 17.81
C ASP A 391 17.92 -9.23 18.32
N LEU A 392 16.64 -9.44 18.61
CA LEU A 392 15.76 -8.39 19.12
C LEU A 392 16.22 -7.77 20.45
N VAL A 393 17.04 -8.47 21.20
CA VAL A 393 17.61 -8.00 22.48
C VAL A 393 19.08 -7.65 22.38
N SER A 394 19.64 -7.58 21.17
CA SER A 394 21.01 -7.13 20.92
C SER A 394 21.14 -5.61 21.04
N ASN A 395 22.33 -5.13 21.36
CA ASN A 395 22.61 -3.69 21.48
C ASN A 395 22.35 -2.97 20.16
N VAL A 396 22.79 -3.54 19.04
CA VAL A 396 22.58 -2.96 17.70
C VAL A 396 21.09 -2.80 17.40
N ILE A 397 20.27 -3.82 17.60
CA ILE A 397 18.82 -3.76 17.27
C ILE A 397 18.05 -2.87 18.24
N ASN A 398 18.52 -2.67 19.44
CA ASN A 398 17.92 -1.73 20.40
C ASN A 398 18.09 -0.26 19.98
N GLU A 399 19.07 0.05 19.13
CA GLU A 399 19.19 1.37 18.52
C GLU A 399 18.11 1.55 17.45
N LYS A 400 17.35 2.64 17.56
CA LYS A 400 16.14 2.90 16.75
C LYS A 400 16.37 2.80 15.24
N GLU A 401 17.51 3.28 14.77
CA GLU A 401 17.87 3.27 13.35
C GLU A 401 18.13 1.90 12.78
N PHE A 402 18.63 0.96 13.61
CA PHE A 402 18.97 -0.40 13.18
C PHE A 402 17.85 -1.41 13.37
N THR A 403 16.70 -0.99 13.93
CA THR A 403 15.54 -1.89 14.12
C THR A 403 15.12 -2.61 12.84
N LYS A 404 15.31 -1.98 11.68
CA LYS A 404 15.01 -2.60 10.37
C LYS A 404 15.97 -3.72 9.95
N LEU A 405 17.07 -3.91 10.68
CA LEU A 405 18.03 -5.00 10.49
C LEU A 405 17.67 -6.26 11.28
N GLN A 406 16.50 -6.31 11.90
CA GLN A 406 16.00 -7.53 12.56
C GLN A 406 16.06 -8.74 11.62
N GLY A 407 16.52 -9.87 12.12
CA GLY A 407 16.77 -11.08 11.38
C GLY A 407 18.07 -11.05 10.59
N PHE A 408 18.41 -9.94 9.94
CA PHE A 408 19.70 -9.77 9.26
C PHE A 408 20.87 -9.81 10.28
N MET A 409 20.76 -9.06 11.37
CA MET A 409 21.78 -9.09 12.42
C MET A 409 21.85 -10.45 13.10
N GLY A 410 20.71 -11.08 13.36
CA GLY A 410 20.65 -12.45 13.87
C GLY A 410 21.41 -13.45 12.97
N SER A 411 21.23 -13.33 11.66
CA SER A 411 21.94 -14.11 10.65
C SER A 411 23.48 -13.91 10.73
N ILE A 412 23.92 -12.66 10.79
CA ILE A 412 25.35 -12.33 10.92
C ILE A 412 25.96 -12.86 12.21
N TYR A 413 25.27 -12.70 13.35
CA TYR A 413 25.74 -13.23 14.63
C TYR A 413 25.81 -14.75 14.62
N ALA A 414 24.82 -15.44 14.07
CA ALA A 414 24.81 -16.89 13.94
C ALA A 414 25.98 -17.40 13.09
N GLU A 415 26.23 -16.77 11.93
CA GLU A 415 27.36 -17.10 11.05
C GLU A 415 28.70 -16.92 11.77
N LYS A 416 28.90 -15.77 12.44
CA LYS A 416 30.14 -15.49 13.19
C LYS A 416 30.34 -16.40 14.41
N GLN A 417 29.28 -16.97 14.95
CA GLN A 417 29.34 -17.95 16.05
C GLN A 417 29.43 -19.39 15.55
N GLY A 418 29.55 -19.62 14.24
CA GLY A 418 29.80 -20.91 13.63
C GLY A 418 28.58 -21.81 13.41
N GLU A 419 27.38 -21.22 13.38
CA GLU A 419 26.20 -21.95 12.97
C GLU A 419 26.26 -22.33 11.48
N LYS A 420 25.54 -23.39 11.11
CA LYS A 420 25.46 -23.82 9.69
C LYS A 420 24.94 -22.69 8.80
N PRO A 421 25.43 -22.59 7.54
CA PRO A 421 24.99 -21.54 6.60
C PRO A 421 23.45 -21.50 6.41
N GLU A 422 22.80 -22.68 6.36
CA GLU A 422 21.36 -22.81 6.18
C GLU A 422 20.60 -22.24 7.40
N ILE A 423 21.08 -22.46 8.62
CA ILE A 423 20.53 -21.90 9.87
C ILE A 423 20.70 -20.39 9.85
N SER A 424 21.92 -19.91 9.63
CA SER A 424 22.22 -18.48 9.61
C SER A 424 21.39 -17.73 8.57
N LYS A 425 21.30 -18.28 7.36
CA LYS A 425 20.46 -17.72 6.29
C LYS A 425 18.97 -17.79 6.64
N GLY A 426 18.52 -18.92 7.18
CA GLY A 426 17.14 -19.12 7.61
C GLY A 426 16.68 -18.13 8.69
N ILE A 427 17.60 -17.71 9.59
CA ILE A 427 17.34 -16.66 10.58
C ILE A 427 16.97 -15.33 9.90
N PHE A 428 17.64 -14.94 8.83
CA PHE A 428 17.22 -13.78 8.04
C PHE A 428 15.90 -14.03 7.31
N GLU A 429 15.77 -15.18 6.66
CA GLU A 429 14.68 -15.53 5.77
C GLU A 429 13.34 -15.69 6.47
N HIS A 430 13.29 -15.93 7.79
CA HIS A 430 12.03 -16.08 8.51
C HIS A 430 11.13 -14.84 8.46
N TYR A 431 11.70 -13.64 8.24
CA TYR A 431 10.93 -12.42 8.02
C TYR A 431 10.39 -12.29 6.59
N LEU A 432 10.99 -12.99 5.61
CA LEU A 432 10.64 -12.87 4.21
C LEU A 432 9.28 -13.52 3.88
N PRO A 433 8.53 -12.95 2.92
CA PRO A 433 8.69 -11.61 2.37
C PRO A 433 8.21 -10.53 3.35
N ARG A 434 8.92 -9.41 3.43
CA ARG A 434 8.63 -8.30 4.35
C ARG A 434 7.60 -7.31 3.79
N PHE A 435 7.50 -7.25 2.45
CA PHE A 435 6.57 -6.38 1.70
C PHE A 435 6.20 -7.03 0.36
N GLN A 436 5.25 -6.44 -0.35
CA GLN A 436 4.84 -6.95 -1.65
C GLN A 436 5.97 -6.79 -2.69
N GLY A 437 6.35 -7.90 -3.34
CA GLY A 437 7.46 -7.94 -4.31
C GLY A 437 8.84 -8.15 -3.68
N ASP A 438 8.91 -8.39 -2.36
CA ASP A 438 10.16 -8.79 -1.71
C ASP A 438 10.59 -10.19 -2.14
N ILE A 439 11.87 -10.51 -1.95
CA ILE A 439 12.39 -11.86 -2.15
C ILE A 439 11.70 -12.87 -1.23
N LEU A 440 11.65 -14.11 -1.66
CA LEU A 440 11.10 -15.23 -0.89
C LEU A 440 12.23 -16.05 -0.25
N PRO A 441 11.95 -16.81 0.84
CA PRO A 441 12.93 -17.70 1.45
C PRO A 441 13.51 -18.70 0.43
N GLU A 442 14.81 -18.87 0.43
CA GLU A 442 15.52 -19.83 -0.43
C GLU A 442 15.84 -21.14 0.27
N THR A 443 16.11 -21.10 1.60
CA THR A 443 16.35 -22.32 2.39
C THR A 443 15.05 -22.95 2.87
N MET A 444 15.07 -24.25 3.18
CA MET A 444 13.89 -24.89 3.77
C MET A 444 13.74 -24.46 5.25
N GLU A 445 14.83 -24.21 5.92
CA GLU A 445 14.90 -23.68 7.28
C GLU A 445 14.16 -22.33 7.37
N GLY A 446 14.52 -21.39 6.52
CA GLY A 446 13.86 -20.09 6.42
C GLY A 446 12.42 -20.17 5.97
N THR A 447 12.11 -21.09 5.05
CA THR A 447 10.77 -21.33 4.53
C THR A 447 9.80 -21.76 5.63
N ILE A 448 10.15 -22.81 6.38
CA ILE A 448 9.30 -23.33 7.47
C ILE A 448 9.25 -22.35 8.63
N ALA A 449 10.36 -21.69 8.96
CA ALA A 449 10.39 -20.64 9.98
C ALA A 449 9.46 -19.47 9.62
N SER A 450 9.50 -19.01 8.36
CA SER A 450 8.64 -17.95 7.85
C SER A 450 7.15 -18.29 7.92
N ILE A 451 6.77 -19.50 7.47
CA ILE A 451 5.38 -19.96 7.51
C ILE A 451 4.89 -20.05 8.96
N SER A 452 5.69 -20.65 9.84
CA SER A 452 5.32 -20.88 11.25
C SER A 452 5.18 -19.57 12.03
N ASP A 453 6.10 -18.62 11.86
CA ASP A 453 6.07 -17.30 12.53
C ASP A 453 4.86 -16.46 12.10
N LYS A 454 4.56 -16.45 10.78
CA LYS A 454 3.41 -15.72 10.24
C LYS A 454 2.09 -16.35 10.66
N LEU A 455 2.01 -17.66 10.69
CA LEU A 455 0.81 -18.36 11.11
C LEU A 455 0.52 -18.17 12.60
N ASP A 456 1.53 -18.26 13.49
CA ASP A 456 1.34 -17.96 14.92
C ASP A 456 0.84 -16.53 15.13
N THR A 457 1.38 -15.56 14.37
CA THR A 457 0.90 -14.18 14.41
C THR A 457 -0.57 -14.07 13.97
N LEU A 458 -0.94 -14.75 12.90
CA LEU A 458 -2.30 -14.73 12.35
C LEU A 458 -3.28 -15.34 13.35
N VAL A 459 -2.99 -16.55 13.83
CA VAL A 459 -3.84 -17.26 14.80
C VAL A 459 -3.97 -16.47 16.08
N GLY A 460 -2.86 -16.00 16.65
CA GLY A 460 -2.87 -15.23 17.89
C GLY A 460 -3.69 -13.95 17.79
N THR A 461 -3.48 -13.15 16.76
CA THR A 461 -4.20 -11.87 16.60
C THR A 461 -5.71 -12.06 16.45
N PHE A 462 -6.15 -13.03 15.66
CA PHE A 462 -7.58 -13.33 15.52
C PHE A 462 -8.16 -13.90 16.83
N SER A 463 -7.41 -14.74 17.55
CA SER A 463 -7.83 -15.33 18.82
C SER A 463 -8.06 -14.28 19.89
N VAL A 464 -7.29 -13.17 19.90
CA VAL A 464 -7.45 -12.06 20.87
C VAL A 464 -8.28 -10.90 20.29
N ASN A 465 -9.03 -11.12 19.23
CA ASN A 465 -9.95 -10.17 18.60
C ASN A 465 -9.28 -8.93 17.98
N LEU A 466 -8.05 -9.06 17.49
CA LEU A 466 -7.32 -8.01 16.77
C LEU A 466 -7.44 -8.21 15.26
N ILE A 467 -8.67 -8.24 14.76
CA ILE A 467 -9.00 -8.52 13.36
C ILE A 467 -8.77 -7.27 12.49
N PRO A 468 -8.11 -7.39 11.31
CA PRO A 468 -7.90 -6.27 10.42
C PRO A 468 -9.22 -5.80 9.79
N THR A 469 -9.42 -4.47 9.72
CA THR A 469 -10.55 -3.86 9.00
C THR A 469 -10.12 -3.40 7.61
N SER A 470 -11.08 -2.98 6.74
CA SER A 470 -10.77 -2.49 5.38
C SER A 470 -9.67 -1.41 5.37
N SER A 471 -9.66 -0.51 6.37
CA SER A 471 -8.76 0.65 6.45
C SER A 471 -7.61 0.49 7.44
N LYS A 472 -7.64 -0.50 8.36
CA LYS A 472 -6.63 -0.66 9.43
C LYS A 472 -6.14 -2.10 9.51
N ASP A 473 -4.82 -2.26 9.47
CA ASP A 473 -4.12 -3.54 9.63
C ASP A 473 -2.80 -3.33 10.41
N PRO A 474 -2.87 -3.03 11.72
CA PRO A 474 -1.70 -2.64 12.51
C PRO A 474 -0.66 -3.75 12.65
N TYR A 475 -1.07 -5.02 12.53
CA TYR A 475 -0.18 -6.19 12.59
C TYR A 475 0.23 -6.69 11.20
N ALA A 476 -0.17 -5.99 10.13
CA ALA A 476 0.14 -6.35 8.75
C ALA A 476 -0.26 -7.79 8.36
N LEU A 477 -1.41 -8.25 8.85
CA LEU A 477 -1.89 -9.62 8.67
C LEU A 477 -2.15 -9.99 7.21
N ARG A 478 -2.62 -9.03 6.39
CA ARG A 478 -2.77 -9.24 4.95
C ARG A 478 -1.44 -9.58 4.29
N ARG A 479 -0.41 -8.84 4.66
CA ARG A 479 0.94 -9.04 4.15
C ARG A 479 1.53 -10.35 4.65
N ALA A 480 1.36 -10.67 5.93
CA ALA A 480 1.81 -11.92 6.53
C ALA A 480 1.16 -13.13 5.85
N THR A 481 -0.17 -13.10 5.64
CA THR A 481 -0.90 -14.20 4.97
C THR A 481 -0.50 -14.34 3.51
N ASN A 482 -0.38 -13.23 2.77
CA ASN A 482 0.13 -13.28 1.39
C ASN A 482 1.55 -13.87 1.35
N GLY A 483 2.42 -13.47 2.29
CA GLY A 483 3.77 -13.98 2.39
C GLY A 483 3.81 -15.50 2.65
N LEU A 484 2.97 -16.01 3.54
CA LEU A 484 2.82 -17.43 3.80
C LEU A 484 2.42 -18.19 2.53
N LEU A 485 1.36 -17.73 1.85
CA LEU A 485 0.84 -18.38 0.63
C LEU A 485 1.85 -18.34 -0.51
N LEU A 486 2.49 -17.19 -0.76
CA LEU A 486 3.51 -17.06 -1.81
C LEU A 486 4.73 -17.93 -1.52
N THR A 487 5.15 -18.05 -0.26
CA THR A 487 6.24 -18.92 0.15
C THR A 487 5.89 -20.39 -0.10
N ALA A 488 4.66 -20.81 0.26
CA ALA A 488 4.19 -22.16 -0.03
C ALA A 488 4.13 -22.46 -1.54
N PHE A 489 3.63 -21.55 -2.36
CA PHE A 489 3.62 -21.67 -3.81
C PHE A 489 5.02 -21.75 -4.42
N ASN A 490 5.95 -20.90 -3.97
CA ASN A 490 7.32 -20.86 -4.49
C ASN A 490 8.08 -22.15 -4.24
N LYS A 491 7.82 -22.79 -3.09
CA LYS A 491 8.46 -24.05 -2.68
C LYS A 491 7.66 -25.30 -3.08
N ASN A 492 6.54 -25.13 -3.77
CA ASN A 492 5.62 -26.22 -4.13
C ASN A 492 5.20 -27.07 -2.92
N LEU A 493 4.98 -26.46 -1.77
CA LEU A 493 4.60 -27.16 -0.55
C LEU A 493 3.12 -27.54 -0.58
N ASN A 494 2.83 -28.82 -0.55
CA ASN A 494 1.46 -29.33 -0.52
C ASN A 494 0.88 -29.25 0.89
N ILE A 495 0.47 -28.04 1.28
CA ILE A 495 -0.08 -27.71 2.60
C ILE A 495 -1.59 -27.60 2.52
N ASP A 496 -2.30 -28.39 3.34
CA ASP A 496 -3.69 -28.18 3.64
C ASP A 496 -3.81 -27.02 4.66
N TYR A 497 -4.35 -25.86 4.21
CA TYR A 497 -4.40 -24.69 5.07
C TYR A 497 -5.43 -24.82 6.20
N VAL A 498 -6.46 -25.65 6.05
CA VAL A 498 -7.46 -25.91 7.08
C VAL A 498 -6.84 -26.76 8.20
N ASP A 499 -6.14 -27.84 7.86
CA ASP A 499 -5.41 -28.68 8.82
C ASP A 499 -4.35 -27.86 9.57
N LEU A 500 -3.61 -27.04 8.81
CA LEU A 500 -2.54 -26.19 9.36
C LEU A 500 -3.10 -25.16 10.37
N VAL A 501 -4.20 -24.49 10.04
CA VAL A 501 -4.88 -23.53 10.93
C VAL A 501 -5.42 -24.25 12.16
N ASN A 502 -6.06 -25.42 11.99
CA ASN A 502 -6.56 -26.22 13.10
C ASN A 502 -5.46 -26.54 14.11
N LYS A 503 -4.30 -27.01 13.61
CA LYS A 503 -3.17 -27.35 14.48
C LYS A 503 -2.56 -26.11 15.15
N ALA A 504 -2.40 -25.02 14.44
CA ALA A 504 -1.88 -23.78 15.02
C ALA A 504 -2.83 -23.19 16.08
N PHE A 505 -4.13 -23.30 15.86
CA PHE A 505 -5.15 -22.87 16.82
C PHE A 505 -5.14 -23.75 18.09
N GLU A 506 -5.01 -25.08 17.95
CA GLU A 506 -4.81 -26.02 19.05
C GLU A 506 -3.59 -25.63 19.89
N ILE A 507 -2.43 -25.44 19.24
CA ILE A 507 -1.19 -25.05 19.89
C ILE A 507 -1.35 -23.71 20.65
N PHE A 508 -2.00 -22.71 20.04
CA PHE A 508 -2.23 -21.43 20.71
C PHE A 508 -3.13 -21.56 21.93
N SER A 509 -4.17 -22.38 21.86
CA SER A 509 -5.14 -22.59 22.91
C SER A 509 -4.60 -23.37 24.13
N GLU A 510 -3.48 -24.08 23.98
CA GLU A 510 -2.81 -24.76 25.12
C GLU A 510 -2.37 -23.75 26.17
N ASP A 511 -1.85 -22.59 25.77
CA ASP A 511 -1.19 -21.63 26.64
C ASP A 511 -1.93 -20.31 26.80
N LYS A 512 -2.84 -19.97 25.87
CA LYS A 512 -3.49 -18.66 25.78
C LYS A 512 -5.01 -18.76 25.73
N LYS A 513 -5.66 -17.78 26.35
CA LYS A 513 -7.12 -17.68 26.34
C LYS A 513 -7.61 -17.21 24.95
N ILE A 514 -8.55 -17.94 24.39
CA ILE A 514 -9.28 -17.50 23.21
C ILE A 514 -10.34 -16.47 23.65
N LEU A 515 -10.29 -15.28 23.08
CA LEU A 515 -11.21 -14.17 23.35
C LEU A 515 -12.24 -13.97 22.23
N ASN A 516 -12.08 -14.67 21.10
CA ASN A 516 -12.97 -14.61 19.95
C ASN A 516 -13.40 -16.04 19.56
N ASP A 517 -14.63 -16.40 19.86
CA ASP A 517 -15.19 -17.73 19.58
C ASP A 517 -15.21 -18.08 18.09
N ASN A 518 -15.30 -17.07 17.20
CA ASN A 518 -15.32 -17.24 15.74
C ASN A 518 -13.92 -17.08 15.11
N ALA A 519 -12.85 -17.02 15.92
CA ALA A 519 -11.49 -16.76 15.43
C ALA A 519 -11.08 -17.71 14.30
N LYS A 520 -11.33 -18.99 14.48
CA LYS A 520 -10.95 -20.04 13.53
C LYS A 520 -11.64 -19.87 12.16
N GLU A 521 -12.95 -19.65 12.15
CA GLU A 521 -13.71 -19.40 10.92
C GLU A 521 -13.24 -18.15 10.23
N ASN A 522 -13.05 -17.07 11.00
CA ASN A 522 -12.56 -15.81 10.47
C ASN A 522 -11.15 -15.94 9.85
N ILE A 523 -10.26 -16.76 10.41
CA ILE A 523 -8.92 -17.02 9.86
C ILE A 523 -9.04 -17.78 8.53
N LEU A 524 -9.87 -18.82 8.48
CA LEU A 524 -10.06 -19.61 7.27
C LEU A 524 -10.62 -18.77 6.13
N ASP A 525 -11.62 -17.95 6.41
CA ASP A 525 -12.18 -17.00 5.44
C ASP A 525 -11.15 -15.95 5.00
N PHE A 526 -10.34 -15.46 5.93
CA PHE A 526 -9.30 -14.50 5.62
C PHE A 526 -8.20 -15.09 4.72
N ILE A 527 -7.75 -16.32 5.00
CA ILE A 527 -6.77 -17.02 4.15
C ILE A 527 -7.36 -17.26 2.76
N LYS A 528 -8.62 -17.70 2.68
CA LYS A 528 -9.32 -17.93 1.43
C LYS A 528 -9.39 -16.67 0.57
N GLN A 529 -9.80 -15.52 1.15
CA GLN A 529 -9.83 -14.24 0.45
C GLN A 529 -8.44 -13.82 -0.08
N ARG A 530 -7.37 -14.10 0.65
CA ARG A 530 -6.01 -13.79 0.21
C ARG A 530 -5.55 -14.74 -0.90
N LEU A 531 -5.91 -16.01 -0.80
CA LEU A 531 -5.64 -17.01 -1.82
C LEU A 531 -6.35 -16.66 -3.13
N GLU A 532 -7.62 -16.29 -3.08
CA GLU A 532 -8.39 -15.78 -4.23
C GLU A 532 -7.70 -14.58 -4.89
N ALA A 533 -7.25 -13.61 -4.08
CA ALA A 533 -6.59 -12.41 -4.57
C ALA A 533 -5.24 -12.71 -5.26
N ILE A 534 -4.47 -13.67 -4.76
CA ILE A 534 -3.21 -14.11 -5.36
C ILE A 534 -3.48 -14.84 -6.67
N LEU A 535 -4.41 -15.78 -6.66
CA LEU A 535 -4.74 -16.60 -7.84
C LEU A 535 -5.40 -15.77 -8.95
N ALA A 536 -6.10 -14.68 -8.62
CA ALA A 536 -6.73 -13.78 -9.60
C ALA A 536 -5.72 -13.00 -10.47
N ILE A 537 -4.42 -13.09 -10.18
CA ILE A 537 -3.36 -12.52 -11.04
C ILE A 537 -3.25 -13.36 -12.33
N ASP A 538 -3.36 -14.68 -12.21
CA ASP A 538 -3.09 -15.61 -13.30
C ASP A 538 -4.36 -16.29 -13.86
N PHE A 539 -5.45 -16.33 -13.09
CA PHE A 539 -6.66 -17.09 -13.41
C PHE A 539 -7.92 -16.25 -13.38
N SER A 540 -8.92 -16.63 -14.18
CA SER A 540 -10.23 -15.96 -14.16
C SER A 540 -10.98 -16.21 -12.83
N LYS A 541 -11.80 -15.23 -12.42
CA LYS A 541 -12.59 -15.33 -11.18
C LYS A 541 -13.52 -16.55 -11.17
N ASN A 542 -14.06 -16.93 -12.34
CA ASN A 542 -14.95 -18.07 -12.44
C ASN A 542 -14.21 -19.38 -12.17
N LEU A 543 -13.00 -19.57 -12.74
CA LEU A 543 -12.20 -20.74 -12.48
C LEU A 543 -11.83 -20.88 -11.01
N ILE A 544 -11.44 -19.76 -10.36
CA ILE A 544 -11.13 -19.74 -8.93
C ILE A 544 -12.34 -20.16 -8.13
N ALA A 545 -13.53 -19.58 -8.39
CA ALA A 545 -14.76 -19.90 -7.68
C ALA A 545 -15.13 -21.39 -7.78
N TYR A 546 -14.82 -22.04 -8.92
CA TYR A 546 -15.09 -23.46 -9.14
C TYR A 546 -14.21 -24.41 -8.28
N GLN A 547 -13.08 -23.94 -7.75
CA GLN A 547 -12.14 -24.79 -7.01
C GLN A 547 -11.97 -24.39 -5.53
N ILE A 548 -12.04 -23.12 -5.20
CA ILE A 548 -11.64 -22.58 -3.89
C ILE A 548 -12.48 -23.12 -2.71
N ASN A 549 -13.69 -23.60 -2.99
CA ASN A 549 -14.58 -24.20 -1.99
C ASN A 549 -14.43 -25.71 -1.84
N ASN A 550 -13.77 -26.37 -2.80
CA ASN A 550 -13.67 -27.81 -2.87
C ASN A 550 -12.36 -28.38 -2.36
N VAL A 551 -11.34 -27.54 -2.33
CA VAL A 551 -9.96 -27.98 -2.04
C VAL A 551 -9.34 -27.06 -1.03
N THR A 552 -8.68 -27.64 -0.04
CA THR A 552 -7.99 -26.93 1.04
C THR A 552 -6.47 -27.02 0.94
N SER A 553 -5.97 -27.85 0.04
CA SER A 553 -4.54 -27.91 -0.30
C SER A 553 -4.17 -26.78 -1.24
N ILE A 554 -3.22 -25.94 -0.81
CA ILE A 554 -2.76 -24.75 -1.55
C ILE A 554 -2.26 -25.12 -2.96
N MET A 555 -1.44 -26.18 -3.06
CA MET A 555 -0.88 -26.59 -4.34
C MET A 555 -1.90 -27.31 -5.22
N ASP A 556 -2.80 -28.09 -4.65
CA ASP A 556 -3.86 -28.76 -5.42
C ASP A 556 -4.78 -27.73 -6.07
N ILE A 557 -5.17 -26.67 -5.36
CA ILE A 557 -5.96 -25.57 -5.95
C ILE A 557 -5.25 -25.00 -7.17
N LYS A 558 -3.96 -24.68 -7.05
CA LYS A 558 -3.17 -24.10 -8.15
C LYS A 558 -3.08 -25.07 -9.34
N ASN A 559 -2.77 -26.34 -9.08
CA ASN A 559 -2.61 -27.35 -10.13
C ASN A 559 -3.93 -27.60 -10.88
N ARG A 560 -5.05 -27.65 -10.14
CA ARG A 560 -6.39 -27.77 -10.74
C ARG A 560 -6.74 -26.55 -11.60
N LEU A 561 -6.40 -25.34 -11.14
CA LEU A 561 -6.62 -24.12 -11.91
C LEU A 561 -5.78 -24.06 -13.18
N ILE A 562 -4.55 -24.53 -13.16
CA ILE A 562 -3.71 -24.65 -14.36
C ILE A 562 -4.42 -25.55 -15.37
N LYS A 563 -4.82 -26.76 -14.98
CA LYS A 563 -5.53 -27.70 -15.87
C LYS A 563 -6.86 -27.14 -16.39
N LEU A 564 -7.65 -26.50 -15.54
CA LEU A 564 -8.92 -25.85 -15.95
C LEU A 564 -8.69 -24.67 -16.90
N SER A 565 -7.62 -23.89 -16.70
CA SER A 565 -7.26 -22.77 -17.60
C SER A 565 -6.84 -23.26 -18.99
N GLU A 566 -6.23 -24.46 -19.08
CA GLU A 566 -5.93 -25.10 -20.35
C GLU A 566 -7.21 -25.60 -21.03
N LEU A 567 -8.10 -26.23 -20.28
CA LEU A 567 -9.40 -26.70 -20.76
C LEU A 567 -10.31 -25.53 -21.19
N GLU A 568 -10.28 -24.38 -20.52
CA GLU A 568 -11.07 -23.18 -20.85
C GLU A 568 -10.84 -22.69 -22.28
N LYS A 569 -9.68 -23.01 -22.86
CA LYS A 569 -9.33 -22.69 -24.25
C LYS A 569 -9.92 -23.66 -25.28
N SER A 570 -10.61 -24.71 -24.83
CA SER A 570 -11.17 -25.76 -25.67
C SER A 570 -12.71 -25.78 -25.60
N GLU A 571 -13.36 -26.32 -26.64
CA GLU A 571 -14.81 -26.55 -26.67
C GLU A 571 -15.28 -27.50 -25.54
N ASN A 572 -14.40 -28.34 -25.04
CA ASN A 572 -14.71 -29.31 -23.99
C ASN A 572 -15.05 -28.65 -22.66
N PHE A 573 -14.54 -27.45 -22.39
CA PHE A 573 -14.86 -26.72 -21.17
C PHE A 573 -16.33 -26.28 -21.13
N GLU A 574 -16.82 -25.69 -22.22
CA GLU A 574 -18.21 -25.26 -22.31
C GLU A 574 -19.18 -26.45 -22.19
N ILE A 575 -18.83 -27.58 -22.81
CA ILE A 575 -19.58 -28.83 -22.71
C ILE A 575 -19.64 -29.30 -21.25
N LEU A 576 -18.49 -29.34 -20.55
CA LEU A 576 -18.40 -29.74 -19.15
C LEU A 576 -19.28 -28.85 -18.24
N ILE A 577 -19.15 -27.54 -18.36
CA ILE A 577 -19.92 -26.58 -17.56
C ILE A 577 -21.44 -26.73 -17.81
N ASN A 578 -21.84 -26.95 -19.07
CA ASN A 578 -23.26 -27.16 -19.41
C ASN A 578 -23.80 -28.46 -18.83
N LEU A 579 -23.05 -29.55 -18.86
CA LEU A 579 -23.42 -30.82 -18.22
C LEU A 579 -23.64 -30.66 -16.72
N ILE A 580 -22.71 -29.97 -16.03
CA ILE A 580 -22.80 -29.74 -14.58
C ILE A 580 -24.03 -28.89 -14.24
N LYS A 581 -24.26 -27.79 -14.96
CA LYS A 581 -25.45 -26.95 -14.79
C LYS A 581 -26.75 -27.75 -14.99
N ARG A 582 -26.75 -28.67 -15.96
CA ARG A 582 -27.93 -29.52 -16.25
C ARG A 582 -28.21 -30.48 -15.10
N LEU A 583 -27.18 -31.16 -14.57
CA LEU A 583 -27.28 -32.00 -13.36
C LEU A 583 -27.80 -31.20 -12.17
N LYS A 584 -27.22 -30.01 -11.91
CA LYS A 584 -27.59 -29.14 -10.77
C LYS A 584 -29.04 -28.61 -10.84
N ASN A 585 -29.50 -28.26 -12.02
CA ASN A 585 -30.87 -27.71 -12.19
C ASN A 585 -31.95 -28.71 -11.85
N ILE A 586 -31.69 -30.00 -11.94
CA ILE A 586 -32.64 -31.08 -11.69
C ILE A 586 -32.54 -31.57 -10.25
N SER A 587 -31.37 -31.51 -9.66
CA SER A 587 -31.05 -31.94 -8.29
C SER A 587 -31.53 -30.91 -7.23
N LYS A 588 -32.84 -30.52 -7.25
CA LYS A 588 -33.41 -29.59 -6.27
C LYS A 588 -33.87 -30.27 -4.99
N GLU A 589 -34.16 -31.56 -5.05
CA GLU A 589 -34.62 -32.38 -3.92
C GLU A 589 -33.49 -33.33 -3.52
N VAL A 590 -33.14 -33.35 -2.23
CA VAL A 590 -32.14 -34.31 -1.71
C VAL A 590 -32.84 -35.67 -1.50
N VAL A 591 -32.58 -36.58 -2.41
CA VAL A 591 -33.01 -37.99 -2.29
C VAL A 591 -31.75 -38.83 -2.22
N GLU A 592 -31.59 -39.63 -1.18
CA GLU A 592 -30.44 -40.53 -0.97
C GLU A 592 -30.83 -41.97 -1.34
N ASN A 593 -29.83 -42.76 -1.69
CA ASN A 593 -29.92 -44.20 -2.01
C ASN A 593 -30.58 -44.55 -3.35
N VAL A 594 -29.72 -44.86 -4.29
CA VAL A 594 -30.11 -45.39 -5.60
C VAL A 594 -30.45 -46.89 -5.47
N ASN A 595 -31.64 -47.28 -5.97
CA ASN A 595 -32.02 -48.68 -6.04
C ASN A 595 -31.95 -49.18 -7.51
N ILE A 596 -30.99 -50.01 -7.84
CA ILE A 596 -30.72 -50.54 -9.18
C ILE A 596 -31.88 -51.34 -9.73
N ASN A 597 -32.68 -51.99 -8.84
CA ASN A 597 -33.83 -52.80 -9.25
C ASN A 597 -35.01 -51.97 -9.79
N LEU A 598 -34.96 -50.67 -9.59
CA LEU A 598 -35.99 -49.73 -10.07
C LEU A 598 -35.63 -49.11 -11.43
N PHE A 599 -34.51 -49.47 -12.00
CA PHE A 599 -34.11 -48.99 -13.34
C PHE A 599 -35.01 -49.57 -14.40
N THR A 600 -35.59 -48.69 -15.20
CA THR A 600 -36.51 -49.09 -16.31
C THR A 600 -35.85 -48.88 -17.68
N ASN A 601 -34.77 -48.12 -17.78
CA ASN A 601 -34.07 -47.82 -19.01
C ASN A 601 -32.58 -48.22 -18.91
N GLU A 602 -31.95 -48.53 -20.01
CA GLU A 602 -30.52 -48.84 -20.06
C GLU A 602 -29.67 -47.62 -19.72
N GLU A 603 -30.12 -46.43 -20.09
CA GLU A 603 -29.45 -45.16 -19.80
C GLU A 603 -29.32 -44.88 -18.29
N GLU A 604 -30.26 -45.38 -17.47
CA GLU A 604 -30.19 -45.32 -16.01
C GLU A 604 -28.99 -46.17 -15.48
N LYS A 605 -28.80 -47.37 -16.06
CA LYS A 605 -27.69 -48.25 -15.69
C LYS A 605 -26.34 -47.68 -16.16
N GLU A 606 -26.30 -47.16 -17.41
CA GLU A 606 -25.08 -46.52 -17.93
C GLU A 606 -24.65 -45.34 -17.07
N LEU A 607 -25.57 -44.46 -16.68
CA LEU A 607 -25.29 -43.31 -15.81
C LEU A 607 -24.83 -43.77 -14.42
N TYR A 608 -25.48 -44.78 -13.84
CA TYR A 608 -25.04 -45.37 -12.56
C TYR A 608 -23.65 -45.96 -12.65
N ASN A 609 -23.36 -46.73 -13.65
CA ASN A 609 -22.03 -47.30 -13.86
C ASN A 609 -20.94 -46.23 -14.05
N LEU A 610 -21.27 -45.12 -14.74
CA LEU A 610 -20.40 -43.96 -14.84
C LEU A 610 -20.18 -43.33 -13.47
N SER A 611 -21.22 -43.11 -12.66
CA SER A 611 -21.07 -42.53 -11.32
C SER A 611 -20.21 -43.41 -10.41
N GLN A 612 -20.28 -44.75 -10.53
CA GLN A 612 -19.44 -45.67 -9.76
C GLN A 612 -17.97 -45.71 -10.26
N SER A 613 -17.74 -45.42 -11.52
CA SER A 613 -16.37 -45.38 -12.08
C SER A 613 -15.63 -44.10 -11.71
N LEU A 614 -16.32 -43.04 -11.33
CA LEU A 614 -15.72 -41.79 -10.87
C LEU A 614 -15.22 -41.92 -9.41
N SER A 615 -13.92 -41.81 -9.22
CA SER A 615 -13.30 -41.84 -7.88
C SER A 615 -13.60 -40.57 -7.08
N GLY A 616 -13.85 -39.46 -7.76
CA GLY A 616 -13.92 -38.11 -7.22
C GLY A 616 -12.54 -37.43 -7.17
N ASP A 617 -11.52 -38.04 -7.78
CA ASP A 617 -10.23 -37.42 -8.05
C ASP A 617 -10.37 -36.43 -9.23
N PHE A 618 -9.64 -35.33 -9.17
CA PHE A 618 -9.70 -34.27 -10.18
C PHE A 618 -9.37 -34.76 -11.60
N ASN A 619 -8.60 -35.82 -11.73
CA ASN A 619 -8.27 -36.43 -13.04
C ASN A 619 -9.48 -37.09 -13.72
N ASP A 620 -10.54 -37.38 -12.99
CA ASP A 620 -11.81 -37.89 -13.55
C ASP A 620 -12.49 -36.86 -14.50
N ILE A 621 -12.04 -35.62 -14.55
CA ILE A 621 -12.52 -34.60 -15.51
C ILE A 621 -12.37 -35.09 -16.95
N ASP A 622 -11.26 -35.74 -17.29
CA ASP A 622 -11.01 -36.23 -18.64
C ASP A 622 -11.99 -37.35 -18.98
N MET A 623 -12.21 -38.28 -18.03
CA MET A 623 -13.22 -39.35 -18.17
C MET A 623 -14.64 -38.77 -18.31
N LEU A 624 -14.97 -37.73 -17.57
CA LEU A 624 -16.28 -37.09 -17.64
C LEU A 624 -16.54 -36.45 -19.01
N ILE A 625 -15.52 -35.84 -19.60
CA ILE A 625 -15.54 -35.25 -20.94
C ILE A 625 -15.71 -36.34 -21.99
N ASP A 626 -14.93 -37.42 -21.90
CA ASP A 626 -14.95 -38.56 -22.85
C ASP A 626 -16.29 -39.32 -22.83
N LYS A 627 -16.92 -39.41 -21.67
CA LYS A 627 -18.21 -40.10 -21.46
C LYS A 627 -19.42 -39.16 -21.43
N LYS A 628 -19.28 -37.95 -21.90
CA LYS A 628 -20.38 -36.92 -21.92
C LYS A 628 -21.67 -37.43 -22.58
N ASP A 629 -21.56 -38.29 -23.59
CA ASP A 629 -22.70 -38.79 -24.31
C ASP A 629 -23.62 -39.70 -23.46
N ILE A 630 -23.09 -40.36 -22.44
CA ILE A 630 -23.89 -41.13 -21.48
C ILE A 630 -24.86 -40.20 -20.73
N ILE A 631 -24.35 -39.06 -20.23
CA ILE A 631 -25.15 -38.08 -19.51
C ILE A 631 -26.16 -37.44 -20.45
N ASN A 632 -25.77 -37.08 -21.66
CA ASN A 632 -26.66 -36.52 -22.67
C ASN A 632 -27.80 -37.46 -23.00
N ARG A 633 -27.51 -38.74 -23.34
CA ARG A 633 -28.50 -39.76 -23.65
C ARG A 633 -29.48 -40.02 -22.51
N PHE A 634 -28.97 -40.00 -21.25
CA PHE A 634 -29.84 -40.11 -20.09
C PHE A 634 -30.88 -38.99 -20.06
N PHE A 635 -30.48 -37.74 -20.24
CA PHE A 635 -31.42 -36.60 -20.24
C PHE A 635 -32.33 -36.51 -21.48
N GLU A 636 -31.96 -37.13 -22.57
CA GLU A 636 -32.75 -37.17 -23.78
C GLU A 636 -33.85 -38.24 -23.72
N LYS A 637 -33.52 -39.39 -23.13
CA LYS A 637 -34.38 -40.58 -23.18
C LYS A 637 -35.11 -40.85 -21.86
N VAL A 638 -34.62 -40.38 -20.72
CA VAL A 638 -35.21 -40.66 -19.41
C VAL A 638 -36.05 -39.47 -18.94
N ILE A 639 -37.35 -39.66 -18.84
CA ILE A 639 -38.27 -38.64 -18.29
C ILE A 639 -38.19 -38.70 -16.76
N ILE A 640 -37.63 -37.68 -16.12
CA ILE A 640 -37.41 -37.66 -14.67
C ILE A 640 -38.72 -37.50 -13.90
N ASN A 641 -39.57 -36.55 -14.30
CA ASN A 641 -40.84 -36.27 -13.67
C ASN A 641 -41.95 -37.24 -14.18
N VAL A 642 -41.88 -38.50 -13.76
CA VAL A 642 -42.95 -39.49 -14.01
C VAL A 642 -43.98 -39.47 -12.89
N LYS A 643 -45.19 -40.05 -13.14
CA LYS A 643 -46.29 -40.12 -12.17
C LYS A 643 -45.99 -41.04 -10.98
N ASP A 644 -45.16 -42.02 -11.19
CA ASP A 644 -44.68 -42.93 -10.13
C ASP A 644 -43.60 -42.25 -9.29
N GLU A 645 -43.96 -41.84 -8.09
CA GLU A 645 -43.05 -41.12 -7.16
C GLU A 645 -41.85 -41.97 -6.73
N VAL A 646 -41.93 -43.32 -6.72
CA VAL A 646 -40.84 -44.22 -6.37
C VAL A 646 -39.76 -44.18 -7.47
N ILE A 647 -40.20 -44.29 -8.74
CA ILE A 647 -39.32 -44.23 -9.89
C ILE A 647 -38.72 -42.81 -10.03
N LYS A 648 -39.55 -41.78 -9.85
CA LYS A 648 -39.11 -40.38 -9.88
C LYS A 648 -38.00 -40.12 -8.86
N ASN A 649 -38.22 -40.52 -7.60
CA ASN A 649 -37.26 -40.33 -6.51
C ASN A 649 -35.96 -41.10 -6.77
N ASN A 650 -36.03 -42.31 -7.32
CA ASN A 650 -34.85 -43.09 -7.67
C ASN A 650 -34.00 -42.43 -8.80
N ARG A 651 -34.65 -41.80 -9.78
CA ARG A 651 -33.99 -41.01 -10.82
C ARG A 651 -33.33 -39.77 -10.28
N ILE A 652 -33.98 -39.06 -9.33
CA ILE A 652 -33.40 -37.91 -8.64
C ILE A 652 -32.21 -38.37 -7.79
N ALA A 653 -32.30 -39.49 -7.06
CA ALA A 653 -31.18 -40.06 -6.32
C ALA A 653 -29.94 -40.36 -7.21
N LEU A 654 -30.16 -40.95 -8.39
CA LEU A 654 -29.10 -41.21 -9.36
C LEU A 654 -28.42 -39.93 -9.85
N ILE A 655 -29.21 -38.89 -10.11
CA ILE A 655 -28.64 -37.57 -10.51
C ILE A 655 -27.87 -36.93 -9.34
N ASN A 656 -28.39 -37.03 -8.10
CA ASN A 656 -27.74 -36.54 -6.91
C ASN A 656 -26.38 -37.23 -6.66
N GLU A 657 -26.34 -38.55 -6.85
CA GLU A 657 -25.11 -39.34 -6.73
C GLU A 657 -24.07 -38.89 -7.77
N MET A 658 -24.48 -38.77 -9.04
CA MET A 658 -23.62 -38.27 -10.10
C MET A 658 -23.13 -36.86 -9.82
N LEU A 659 -24.02 -35.96 -9.41
CA LEU A 659 -23.66 -34.56 -9.06
C LEU A 659 -22.71 -34.50 -7.86
N SER A 660 -22.88 -35.35 -6.85
CA SER A 660 -21.97 -35.44 -5.70
C SER A 660 -20.54 -35.75 -6.12
N LYS A 661 -20.35 -36.66 -7.07
CA LYS A 661 -19.04 -37.00 -7.63
C LYS A 661 -18.45 -35.84 -8.44
N VAL A 662 -19.27 -35.25 -9.30
CA VAL A 662 -18.85 -34.12 -10.15
C VAL A 662 -18.52 -32.88 -9.33
N ASN A 663 -19.28 -32.57 -8.27
CA ASN A 663 -18.98 -31.43 -7.38
C ASN A 663 -17.64 -31.53 -6.65
N ARG A 664 -17.05 -32.74 -6.51
CA ARG A 664 -15.69 -32.92 -5.98
C ARG A 664 -14.62 -32.51 -7.00
N LEU A 665 -14.98 -32.52 -8.28
CA LEU A 665 -14.06 -32.14 -9.37
C LEU A 665 -14.12 -30.63 -9.62
N ILE A 666 -15.33 -30.13 -9.78
CA ILE A 666 -15.59 -28.73 -10.11
C ILE A 666 -16.95 -28.30 -9.57
N GLN A 667 -17.02 -27.16 -8.91
CA GLN A 667 -18.25 -26.62 -8.33
C GLN A 667 -18.73 -25.41 -9.13
N VAL A 668 -19.71 -25.59 -9.99
CA VAL A 668 -20.27 -24.54 -10.86
C VAL A 668 -21.44 -23.81 -10.22
#